data_67ce8300683705309beda949a9ae268f
#
_entry.id   67ce8300683705309beda949a9ae268f
#
_cell.length_a   1.000
_cell.length_b   1.000
_cell.length_c   1.000
_cell.angle_alpha   90.00
_cell.angle_beta   90.00
_cell.angle_gamma   90.00
#
_symmetry.space_group_name_H-M   'P 1'
#
loop_
_entity.id
_entity.type
_entity.pdbx_description
1 polymer ?
#
loop_
_entity_poly.entity_id
_entity_poly.type
_entity_poly.pdbx_seq_one_letter_code
_entity_poly.pdbx_strand_id
1 'polypeptide(L)'
;MKYQISSTGIGYRAFSITLFLILPLINVFVLRAEENIKKIELKKTTAGLDICYGEKVIAEFSHTQTPQGRPFICNIHTLDGIKVTRNYPITDKDQDDHPHHQGLFHTFSQLNGIDFWHMKGMAKHRLYTVPPKDGNPASFSAESVYLDRDGETPLLKETMSYGFHITSEGLLITINAIIEAEAEKVIIGSKEEGGIAIRVASDLRVQKGGKMIDNKGRKGGKAIWGKAARWVDNSGKKKGRWVGATLFASHSDLGVFHWHSRDYGLIAANPFGPLNKAPDRILKKGEKLSFNYGLMVHSHEQASEYSPKKAEGIYLKNLKSFSGKLDSSLRIDGEPFFQVWDEEVLTGQVAVAMDGSVLIFKNKSSKTDEEKYISVKRSVDGGQTWAEEKKVGDMVKVDGDMSDDGRYPNNNWAGLGNVVVDEITGDIMVFLTTLKTAQKLYRSKDHGKTWKIEETTIRPGKDGWMPATNGACDPGVTIKHGSKKGRLLMPARVFPEYLNKGKGRKRYNDLYAMALYSDDRGRTWNSSAPFPIAGTGESGLVELTSGRIYHNSRTHMRPGNRRIAFSDDAGETWYGEHEDDELFDGPPDVYGCKAALLRLPYENKDILLFSSPGNRETRTDINVWASFDGGQTWPVNKLIKSGPGNYTWMAAGRNGTSSEGMVYLLAGKDWMARFNMAWLLKKA
;
A
#
# COMPACT_ATOMS: atom_id res chain seq x y z
N MET A 1 16.29 45.71 -57.11
CA MET A 1 15.61 45.74 -58.44
C MET A 1 14.22 45.21 -58.19
N LYS A 2 13.19 46.06 -57.97
CA LYS A 2 12.35 46.80 -58.95
C LYS A 2 11.94 45.90 -60.11
N TYR A 3 10.65 45.50 -60.17
CA TYR A 3 9.53 45.98 -60.98
C TYR A 3 8.37 45.04 -60.67
N GLN A 4 7.23 45.39 -60.14
CA GLN A 4 6.12 46.30 -60.49
C GLN A 4 5.33 45.89 -61.74
N ILE A 5 4.07 45.53 -61.44
CA ILE A 5 2.76 45.93 -62.07
C ILE A 5 2.43 45.31 -63.44
N SER A 6 1.26 44.73 -63.60
CA SER A 6 0.09 45.43 -64.08
C SER A 6 -1.20 44.58 -64.14
N SER A 7 -2.29 45.24 -63.83
CA SER A 7 -3.67 44.87 -63.87
C SER A 7 -4.27 44.98 -65.30
N THR A 8 -5.27 44.19 -65.64
CA THR A 8 -6.49 44.44 -66.40
C THR A 8 -7.36 43.21 -66.21
N GLY A 9 -8.60 43.20 -65.78
CA GLY A 9 -9.72 44.06 -65.83
C GLY A 9 -10.60 43.80 -67.07
N ILE A 10 -11.77 43.12 -67.00
CA ILE A 10 -12.98 43.05 -67.78
C ILE A 10 -13.77 41.83 -67.24
N GLY A 11 -14.92 41.82 -66.66
CA GLY A 11 -16.13 42.62 -66.92
C GLY A 11 -17.29 41.70 -67.34
N TYR A 12 -18.24 41.49 -66.41
CA TYR A 12 -19.70 41.20 -66.64
C TYR A 12 -20.14 39.98 -67.45
N ARG A 13 -20.89 39.03 -66.87
CA ARG A 13 -22.37 38.98 -66.90
C ARG A 13 -22.95 37.86 -66.12
N ALA A 14 -23.89 38.18 -65.24
CA ALA A 14 -24.75 37.23 -64.55
C ALA A 14 -25.67 36.52 -65.56
N PHE A 15 -25.77 35.21 -65.47
CA PHE A 15 -26.91 34.44 -65.99
C PHE A 15 -27.39 33.51 -64.86
N SER A 16 -28.54 33.87 -64.30
CA SER A 16 -29.30 32.99 -63.42
C SER A 16 -29.90 31.87 -64.29
N ILE A 17 -29.38 30.63 -64.05
CA ILE A 17 -30.07 29.43 -64.51
C ILE A 17 -30.54 28.71 -63.25
N THR A 18 -31.88 28.82 -63.02
CA THR A 18 -32.60 28.05 -62.04
C THR A 18 -32.70 26.61 -62.55
N LEU A 19 -31.79 25.71 -62.09
CA LEU A 19 -31.86 24.29 -62.38
C LEU A 19 -32.61 23.63 -61.24
N PHE A 20 -33.86 23.25 -61.43
CA PHE A 20 -34.59 22.32 -60.61
C PHE A 20 -33.96 20.97 -60.73
N LEU A 21 -33.06 20.61 -59.78
CA LEU A 21 -32.60 19.27 -59.60
C LEU A 21 -33.54 18.56 -58.60
N ILE A 22 -34.36 17.68 -59.16
CA ILE A 22 -35.08 16.64 -58.44
C ILE A 22 -33.99 15.71 -57.86
N LEU A 23 -33.69 15.86 -56.59
CA LEU A 23 -32.92 14.89 -55.84
C LEU A 23 -33.83 13.67 -55.56
N PRO A 24 -33.53 12.47 -56.04
CA PRO A 24 -34.15 11.29 -55.50
C PRO A 24 -33.73 11.17 -54.02
N LEU A 25 -34.71 11.03 -53.13
CA LEU A 25 -34.55 10.64 -51.75
C LEU A 25 -33.88 9.23 -51.75
N ILE A 26 -32.55 9.23 -51.83
CA ILE A 26 -31.78 8.06 -51.43
C ILE A 26 -31.81 8.14 -49.90
N ASN A 27 -32.70 7.32 -49.31
CA ASN A 27 -32.59 6.92 -47.95
C ASN A 27 -31.24 6.19 -47.81
N VAL A 28 -30.21 6.98 -47.50
CA VAL A 28 -28.97 6.41 -46.94
C VAL A 28 -29.37 5.95 -45.54
N PHE A 29 -29.82 4.71 -45.48
CA PHE A 29 -29.69 3.93 -44.27
C PHE A 29 -28.19 3.93 -43.97
N VAL A 30 -27.75 4.89 -43.15
CA VAL A 30 -26.55 4.76 -42.37
C VAL A 30 -26.86 3.58 -41.44
N LEU A 31 -26.57 2.37 -41.93
CA LEU A 31 -26.26 1.27 -41.03
C LEU A 31 -25.12 1.79 -40.18
N ARG A 32 -25.45 2.41 -39.03
CA ARG A 32 -24.55 2.37 -37.88
C ARG A 32 -24.33 0.89 -37.69
N ALA A 33 -23.17 0.39 -38.17
CA ALA A 33 -22.61 -0.77 -37.62
C ALA A 33 -22.53 -0.47 -36.11
N GLU A 34 -23.47 -0.97 -35.33
CA GLU A 34 -23.25 -1.16 -33.91
C GLU A 34 -21.93 -1.93 -33.88
N GLU A 35 -20.86 -1.23 -33.51
CA GLU A 35 -19.65 -1.90 -33.06
C GLU A 35 -20.17 -2.89 -32.04
N ASN A 36 -20.19 -4.17 -32.38
CA ASN A 36 -20.55 -5.26 -31.49
C ASN A 36 -19.56 -5.17 -30.35
N ILE A 37 -19.90 -4.37 -29.32
CA ILE A 37 -19.10 -4.26 -28.12
C ILE A 37 -19.03 -5.67 -27.58
N LYS A 38 -17.88 -6.31 -27.78
CA LYS A 38 -17.62 -7.66 -27.30
C LYS A 38 -17.90 -7.69 -25.81
N LYS A 39 -18.97 -8.35 -25.38
CA LYS A 39 -19.41 -8.49 -23.99
C LYS A 39 -19.24 -9.92 -23.51
N ILE A 40 -19.18 -10.06 -22.20
CA ILE A 40 -19.25 -11.35 -21.53
C ILE A 40 -20.69 -11.53 -21.04
N GLU A 41 -21.27 -12.70 -21.23
CA GLU A 41 -22.59 -13.08 -20.76
C GLU A 41 -22.46 -14.10 -19.62
N LEU A 42 -23.32 -13.95 -18.60
CA LEU A 42 -23.38 -14.80 -17.42
C LEU A 42 -24.68 -15.62 -17.47
N LYS A 43 -24.58 -16.90 -17.84
CA LYS A 43 -25.72 -17.78 -18.00
C LYS A 43 -25.90 -18.68 -16.77
N LYS A 44 -27.06 -18.63 -16.14
CA LYS A 44 -27.37 -19.49 -14.99
C LYS A 44 -27.45 -20.95 -15.41
N THR A 45 -26.85 -21.81 -14.60
CA THR A 45 -26.93 -23.26 -14.70
C THR A 45 -27.37 -23.87 -13.38
N THR A 46 -27.59 -25.17 -13.35
CA THR A 46 -27.86 -25.91 -12.09
C THR A 46 -26.65 -25.95 -11.16
N ALA A 47 -25.45 -25.84 -11.71
CA ALA A 47 -24.18 -25.85 -10.96
C ALA A 47 -23.72 -24.45 -10.53
N GLY A 48 -24.27 -23.38 -11.11
CA GLY A 48 -23.84 -22.01 -10.85
C GLY A 48 -24.00 -21.09 -12.05
N LEU A 49 -22.88 -20.66 -12.67
CA LEU A 49 -22.88 -19.76 -13.83
C LEU A 49 -21.88 -20.21 -14.87
N ASP A 50 -22.29 -20.21 -16.14
CA ASP A 50 -21.39 -20.22 -17.28
C ASP A 50 -21.00 -18.79 -17.63
N ILE A 51 -19.72 -18.53 -17.75
CA ILE A 51 -19.13 -17.28 -18.22
C ILE A 51 -18.84 -17.43 -19.71
N CYS A 52 -19.60 -16.73 -20.56
CA CYS A 52 -19.59 -16.90 -22.00
C CYS A 52 -18.98 -15.70 -22.72
N TYR A 53 -18.14 -15.96 -23.73
CA TYR A 53 -17.65 -14.97 -24.68
C TYR A 53 -18.06 -15.38 -26.09
N GLY A 54 -19.05 -14.69 -26.66
CA GLY A 54 -19.77 -15.17 -27.83
C GLY A 54 -20.47 -16.49 -27.51
N GLU A 55 -20.31 -17.50 -28.38
CA GLU A 55 -20.91 -18.83 -28.20
C GLU A 55 -20.10 -19.77 -27.29
N LYS A 56 -18.91 -19.32 -26.84
CA LYS A 56 -17.98 -20.18 -26.08
C LYS A 56 -18.13 -19.91 -24.56
N VAL A 57 -18.24 -21.00 -23.81
CA VAL A 57 -18.03 -20.97 -22.36
C VAL A 57 -16.53 -20.84 -22.11
N ILE A 58 -16.09 -19.75 -21.49
CA ILE A 58 -14.68 -19.47 -21.22
C ILE A 58 -14.30 -19.69 -19.75
N ALA A 59 -15.28 -19.80 -18.85
CA ALA A 59 -15.10 -20.22 -17.47
C ALA A 59 -16.46 -20.64 -16.88
N GLU A 60 -16.42 -21.35 -15.76
CA GLU A 60 -17.60 -21.80 -15.03
C GLU A 60 -17.45 -21.43 -13.54
N PHE A 61 -18.42 -20.72 -12.95
CA PHE A 61 -18.52 -20.56 -11.50
C PHE A 61 -19.38 -21.70 -10.96
N SER A 62 -18.77 -22.59 -10.19
CA SER A 62 -19.43 -23.74 -9.59
C SER A 62 -19.63 -23.52 -8.09
N HIS A 63 -20.87 -23.69 -7.65
CA HIS A 63 -21.23 -23.72 -6.24
C HIS A 63 -22.04 -24.95 -5.86
N THR A 64 -22.21 -25.90 -6.80
CA THR A 64 -22.85 -27.18 -6.52
C THR A 64 -21.97 -27.99 -5.59
N GLN A 65 -22.54 -28.40 -4.51
CA GLN A 65 -21.82 -29.04 -3.42
C GLN A 65 -21.63 -30.52 -3.67
N THR A 66 -20.37 -30.95 -3.79
CA THR A 66 -20.00 -32.22 -3.18
C THR A 66 -20.06 -32.08 -1.65
N PRO A 67 -20.28 -33.12 -0.84
CA PRO A 67 -20.48 -33.00 0.60
C PRO A 67 -19.45 -32.21 1.39
N GLN A 68 -18.32 -31.84 0.76
CA GLN A 68 -17.16 -31.15 1.35
C GLN A 68 -16.63 -30.03 0.43
N GLY A 69 -17.50 -29.41 -0.37
CA GLY A 69 -17.11 -28.45 -1.38
C GLY A 69 -17.03 -27.01 -0.88
N ARG A 70 -16.47 -26.17 -1.73
CA ARG A 70 -16.50 -24.70 -1.66
C ARG A 70 -16.82 -24.17 -3.06
N PRO A 71 -17.38 -22.94 -3.18
CA PRO A 71 -17.49 -22.29 -4.49
C PRO A 71 -16.11 -22.01 -5.13
N PHE A 72 -16.01 -22.13 -6.46
CA PHE A 72 -14.77 -21.90 -7.21
C PHE A 72 -15.09 -21.59 -8.68
N ILE A 73 -14.08 -21.05 -9.41
CA ILE A 73 -14.16 -20.87 -10.85
C ILE A 73 -13.27 -21.92 -11.52
N CYS A 74 -13.84 -22.71 -12.42
CA CYS A 74 -13.11 -23.79 -13.12
C CYS A 74 -13.16 -23.63 -14.63
N ASN A 75 -12.49 -24.55 -15.31
CA ASN A 75 -12.48 -24.66 -16.77
C ASN A 75 -12.19 -23.32 -17.46
N ILE A 76 -11.24 -22.55 -16.90
CA ILE A 76 -10.92 -21.21 -17.40
C ILE A 76 -10.12 -21.32 -18.71
N HIS A 77 -10.58 -20.59 -19.73
CA HIS A 77 -9.99 -20.53 -21.05
C HIS A 77 -9.57 -19.09 -21.39
N THR A 78 -8.64 -18.95 -22.28
CA THR A 78 -8.35 -17.68 -22.97
C THR A 78 -9.55 -17.26 -23.83
N LEU A 79 -9.61 -16.00 -24.25
CA LEU A 79 -10.68 -15.49 -25.14
C LEU A 79 -10.74 -16.22 -26.50
N ASP A 80 -9.62 -16.78 -26.96
CA ASP A 80 -9.54 -17.62 -28.18
C ASP A 80 -9.84 -19.10 -27.91
N GLY A 81 -10.13 -19.51 -26.67
CA GLY A 81 -10.65 -20.83 -26.30
C GLY A 81 -9.58 -21.85 -25.93
N ILE A 82 -8.39 -21.45 -25.54
CA ILE A 82 -7.35 -22.37 -25.06
C ILE A 82 -7.48 -22.49 -23.54
N LYS A 83 -7.66 -23.71 -23.03
CA LYS A 83 -7.81 -23.98 -21.59
C LYS A 83 -6.50 -23.73 -20.85
N VAL A 84 -6.58 -22.96 -19.76
CA VAL A 84 -5.46 -22.53 -18.92
C VAL A 84 -5.45 -23.23 -17.55
N THR A 85 -6.61 -23.59 -17.03
CA THR A 85 -6.71 -24.33 -15.76
C THR A 85 -6.80 -25.83 -15.98
N ARG A 86 -6.49 -26.60 -14.93
CA ARG A 86 -6.79 -28.02 -14.83
C ARG A 86 -8.27 -28.28 -15.15
N ASN A 87 -8.59 -29.46 -15.70
CA ASN A 87 -9.98 -29.83 -15.94
C ASN A 87 -10.76 -30.00 -14.64
N TYR A 88 -12.02 -29.63 -14.70
CA TYR A 88 -12.99 -29.98 -13.66
C TYR A 88 -14.27 -30.51 -14.33
N PRO A 89 -14.75 -31.71 -14.00
CA PRO A 89 -14.07 -32.71 -13.15
C PRO A 89 -12.69 -33.14 -13.72
N ILE A 90 -11.83 -33.65 -12.85
CA ILE A 90 -10.51 -34.17 -13.24
C ILE A 90 -10.71 -35.31 -14.23
N THR A 91 -9.91 -35.33 -15.29
CA THR A 91 -9.95 -36.35 -16.36
C THR A 91 -8.63 -37.14 -16.40
N ASP A 92 -8.59 -38.24 -17.14
CA ASP A 92 -7.39 -39.06 -17.37
C ASP A 92 -6.22 -38.31 -17.99
N LYS A 93 -6.48 -37.14 -18.58
CA LYS A 93 -5.45 -36.23 -19.13
C LYS A 93 -4.78 -35.39 -18.08
N ASP A 94 -5.34 -35.34 -16.87
CA ASP A 94 -4.79 -34.62 -15.75
C ASP A 94 -3.91 -35.53 -14.90
N GLN A 95 -2.97 -34.95 -14.17
CA GLN A 95 -2.26 -35.68 -13.15
C GLN A 95 -3.22 -35.98 -12.00
N ASP A 96 -3.28 -37.23 -11.57
CA ASP A 96 -4.07 -37.65 -10.39
C ASP A 96 -3.34 -37.26 -9.12
N ASP A 97 -3.33 -35.97 -8.82
CA ASP A 97 -2.77 -35.41 -7.61
C ASP A 97 -3.67 -34.25 -7.08
N HIS A 98 -3.68 -34.03 -5.79
CA HIS A 98 -4.33 -32.88 -5.15
C HIS A 98 -5.75 -32.60 -5.69
N PRO A 99 -6.74 -33.49 -5.52
CA PRO A 99 -8.10 -33.35 -6.09
C PRO A 99 -8.82 -32.08 -5.59
N HIS A 100 -8.37 -31.53 -4.45
CA HIS A 100 -8.88 -30.31 -3.88
C HIS A 100 -8.42 -29.02 -4.63
N HIS A 101 -7.52 -29.10 -5.62
CA HIS A 101 -7.14 -27.94 -6.44
C HIS A 101 -8.08 -27.83 -7.68
N GLN A 102 -9.20 -27.14 -7.54
CA GLN A 102 -10.36 -27.16 -8.46
C GLN A 102 -10.43 -25.97 -9.43
N GLY A 103 -9.31 -25.42 -9.90
CA GLY A 103 -9.27 -24.22 -10.73
C GLY A 103 -8.84 -23.00 -9.95
N LEU A 104 -9.64 -21.93 -9.90
CA LEU A 104 -9.41 -20.72 -9.11
C LEU A 104 -10.35 -20.74 -7.91
N PHE A 105 -9.80 -20.75 -6.69
CA PHE A 105 -10.56 -20.88 -5.44
C PHE A 105 -9.95 -20.07 -4.31
N HIS A 106 -10.78 -19.63 -3.36
CA HIS A 106 -10.34 -18.98 -2.12
C HIS A 106 -10.66 -19.87 -0.92
N THR A 107 -9.76 -20.00 0.06
CA THR A 107 -9.98 -20.88 1.23
C THR A 107 -8.86 -20.73 2.29
N PHE A 108 -8.98 -21.50 3.37
CA PHE A 108 -8.08 -21.48 4.53
C PHE A 108 -7.59 -22.89 4.84
N SER A 109 -6.31 -23.04 5.20
CA SER A 109 -5.76 -24.30 5.68
C SER A 109 -6.23 -24.63 7.10
N GLN A 110 -6.36 -23.60 7.95
CA GLN A 110 -6.90 -23.80 9.31
C GLN A 110 -7.84 -22.65 9.67
N LEU A 111 -9.10 -22.99 9.87
CA LEU A 111 -10.12 -22.11 10.43
C LEU A 111 -10.73 -22.82 11.63
N ASN A 112 -10.52 -22.33 12.84
CA ASN A 112 -10.86 -23.00 14.10
C ASN A 112 -10.35 -24.47 14.17
N GLY A 113 -9.14 -24.71 13.61
CA GLY A 113 -8.54 -26.04 13.55
C GLY A 113 -9.13 -26.99 12.51
N ILE A 114 -10.01 -26.50 11.59
CA ILE A 114 -10.57 -27.24 10.47
C ILE A 114 -9.79 -26.91 9.20
N ASP A 115 -9.41 -27.91 8.45
CA ASP A 115 -8.65 -27.79 7.21
C ASP A 115 -9.57 -27.69 5.99
N PHE A 116 -9.93 -26.46 5.63
CA PHE A 116 -10.76 -26.20 4.44
C PHE A 116 -9.96 -26.26 3.13
N TRP A 117 -8.64 -26.13 3.18
CA TRP A 117 -7.81 -26.26 1.98
C TRP A 117 -7.93 -27.67 1.38
N HIS A 118 -7.76 -28.70 2.21
CA HIS A 118 -7.90 -30.10 1.82
C HIS A 118 -9.36 -30.61 1.86
N MET A 119 -10.34 -29.70 1.88
CA MET A 119 -11.78 -30.02 1.87
C MET A 119 -12.23 -30.91 3.05
N LYS A 120 -11.62 -30.76 4.23
CA LYS A 120 -12.07 -31.43 5.47
C LYS A 120 -13.14 -30.63 6.22
N GLY A 121 -13.43 -29.42 5.78
CA GLY A 121 -14.52 -28.58 6.21
C GLY A 121 -15.43 -28.20 5.04
N MET A 122 -16.61 -27.66 5.33
CA MET A 122 -17.62 -27.31 4.35
C MET A 122 -17.81 -25.80 4.25
N ALA A 123 -17.70 -25.24 3.04
CA ALA A 123 -18.09 -23.88 2.70
C ALA A 123 -19.28 -23.90 1.74
N LYS A 124 -20.45 -23.45 2.21
CA LYS A 124 -21.70 -23.48 1.42
C LYS A 124 -21.99 -22.12 0.79
N HIS A 125 -22.32 -22.12 -0.49
CA HIS A 125 -22.95 -20.95 -1.13
C HIS A 125 -24.31 -20.67 -0.49
N ARG A 126 -24.58 -19.41 -0.15
CA ARG A 126 -25.86 -18.95 0.38
C ARG A 126 -26.72 -18.27 -0.68
N LEU A 127 -26.18 -17.21 -1.29
CA LEU A 127 -26.91 -16.38 -2.26
C LEU A 127 -25.97 -15.52 -3.10
N TYR A 128 -26.51 -14.94 -4.15
CA TYR A 128 -25.86 -13.83 -4.88
C TYR A 128 -26.23 -12.52 -4.18
N THR A 129 -25.26 -11.86 -3.55
CA THR A 129 -25.45 -10.53 -2.93
C THR A 129 -25.55 -9.43 -3.97
N VAL A 130 -24.91 -9.61 -5.13
CA VAL A 130 -25.12 -8.84 -6.35
C VAL A 130 -25.45 -9.83 -7.46
N PRO A 131 -26.64 -9.75 -8.09
CA PRO A 131 -27.03 -10.68 -9.14
C PRO A 131 -26.10 -10.58 -10.36
N PRO A 132 -25.98 -11.70 -11.13
CA PRO A 132 -25.19 -11.71 -12.35
C PRO A 132 -25.65 -10.65 -13.36
N LYS A 133 -24.70 -9.88 -13.87
CA LYS A 133 -24.87 -8.80 -14.86
C LYS A 133 -23.90 -8.99 -15.99
N ASP A 134 -24.40 -9.07 -17.22
CA ASP A 134 -23.62 -9.09 -18.46
C ASP A 134 -22.91 -7.76 -18.69
N GLY A 135 -21.83 -7.81 -19.48
CA GLY A 135 -21.13 -6.58 -19.90
C GLY A 135 -19.65 -6.76 -20.16
N ASN A 136 -18.95 -5.64 -20.13
CA ASN A 136 -17.50 -5.54 -20.05
C ASN A 136 -17.15 -4.39 -19.10
N PRO A 137 -17.01 -4.68 -17.77
CA PRO A 137 -17.03 -5.99 -17.16
C PRO A 137 -18.44 -6.62 -17.03
N ALA A 138 -18.52 -7.93 -17.16
CA ALA A 138 -19.60 -8.71 -16.58
C ALA A 138 -19.27 -8.95 -15.10
N SER A 139 -20.28 -9.02 -14.22
CA SER A 139 -20.00 -9.08 -12.79
C SER A 139 -21.11 -9.75 -11.97
N PHE A 140 -20.71 -10.29 -10.82
CA PHE A 140 -21.61 -10.75 -9.76
C PHE A 140 -20.89 -10.79 -8.42
N SER A 141 -21.66 -10.89 -7.32
CA SER A 141 -21.11 -11.17 -6.00
C SER A 141 -21.87 -12.34 -5.36
N ALA A 142 -21.12 -13.24 -4.74
CA ALA A 142 -21.65 -14.45 -4.12
C ALA A 142 -21.23 -14.51 -2.65
N GLU A 143 -22.18 -14.84 -1.78
CA GLU A 143 -21.93 -15.08 -0.36
C GLU A 143 -21.87 -16.57 -0.08
N SER A 144 -20.89 -16.96 0.72
CA SER A 144 -20.69 -18.32 1.22
C SER A 144 -20.45 -18.32 2.73
N VAL A 145 -20.71 -19.44 3.37
CA VAL A 145 -20.48 -19.63 4.80
C VAL A 145 -19.58 -20.84 5.03
N TYR A 146 -18.56 -20.65 5.84
CA TYR A 146 -17.71 -21.71 6.37
C TYR A 146 -18.32 -22.23 7.66
N LEU A 147 -18.57 -23.54 7.73
CA LEU A 147 -19.26 -24.19 8.82
C LEU A 147 -18.30 -24.91 9.76
N ASP A 148 -18.68 -25.04 11.01
CA ASP A 148 -17.99 -25.88 11.98
C ASP A 148 -18.12 -27.38 11.61
N ARG A 149 -17.51 -28.25 12.39
CA ARG A 149 -17.47 -29.70 12.18
C ARG A 149 -18.84 -30.37 12.19
N ASP A 150 -19.81 -29.75 12.80
CA ASP A 150 -21.21 -30.20 12.77
C ASP A 150 -21.88 -29.99 11.40
N GLY A 151 -21.28 -29.22 10.51
CA GLY A 151 -21.80 -28.89 9.19
C GLY A 151 -22.99 -27.92 9.19
N GLU A 152 -23.29 -27.30 10.34
CA GLU A 152 -24.46 -26.42 10.57
C GLU A 152 -24.06 -25.09 11.17
N THR A 153 -23.21 -25.07 12.18
CA THR A 153 -22.82 -23.85 12.91
C THR A 153 -21.93 -22.94 12.06
N PRO A 154 -22.34 -21.69 11.78
CA PRO A 154 -21.55 -20.74 11.01
C PRO A 154 -20.30 -20.27 11.77
N LEU A 155 -19.15 -20.38 11.16
CA LEU A 155 -17.88 -19.82 11.68
C LEU A 155 -17.57 -18.48 11.02
N LEU A 156 -17.59 -18.45 9.68
CA LEU A 156 -17.13 -17.32 8.89
C LEU A 156 -18.01 -17.17 7.66
N LYS A 157 -18.40 -15.95 7.36
CA LYS A 157 -19.04 -15.54 6.13
C LYS A 157 -18.00 -15.00 5.16
N GLU A 158 -18.10 -15.37 3.90
CA GLU A 158 -17.26 -14.88 2.83
C GLU A 158 -18.10 -14.31 1.70
N THR A 159 -17.83 -13.07 1.29
CA THR A 159 -18.42 -12.44 0.10
C THR A 159 -17.35 -12.28 -0.95
N MET A 160 -17.52 -12.98 -2.08
CA MET A 160 -16.64 -12.92 -3.24
C MET A 160 -17.31 -12.10 -4.35
N SER A 161 -16.71 -11.00 -4.76
CA SER A 161 -17.16 -10.20 -5.89
C SER A 161 -16.23 -10.41 -7.08
N TYR A 162 -16.81 -10.74 -8.23
CA TYR A 162 -16.08 -11.04 -9.46
C TYR A 162 -16.43 -10.05 -10.56
N GLY A 163 -15.42 -9.56 -11.29
CA GLY A 163 -15.56 -8.79 -12.52
C GLY A 163 -14.77 -9.42 -13.65
N PHE A 164 -15.41 -9.69 -14.77
CA PHE A 164 -14.81 -10.31 -15.96
C PHE A 164 -14.63 -9.26 -17.05
N HIS A 165 -13.39 -8.96 -17.42
CA HIS A 165 -13.03 -7.89 -18.33
C HIS A 165 -12.34 -8.43 -19.57
N ILE A 166 -12.78 -7.98 -20.75
CA ILE A 166 -12.06 -8.18 -22.01
C ILE A 166 -11.01 -7.07 -22.10
N THR A 167 -9.75 -7.44 -22.17
CA THR A 167 -8.63 -6.49 -22.20
C THR A 167 -7.70 -6.71 -23.39
N SER A 168 -6.76 -5.81 -23.63
CA SER A 168 -5.73 -5.98 -24.67
C SER A 168 -4.77 -7.15 -24.40
N GLU A 169 -4.62 -7.59 -23.14
CA GLU A 169 -3.73 -8.70 -22.77
C GLU A 169 -4.49 -10.04 -22.64
N GLY A 170 -5.82 -10.02 -22.61
CA GLY A 170 -6.64 -11.23 -22.49
C GLY A 170 -7.86 -11.05 -21.58
N LEU A 171 -8.33 -12.16 -21.00
CA LEU A 171 -9.39 -12.15 -20.00
C LEU A 171 -8.82 -11.78 -18.63
N LEU A 172 -9.27 -10.67 -18.07
CA LEU A 172 -8.95 -10.29 -16.69
C LEU A 172 -10.15 -10.60 -15.80
N ILE A 173 -9.92 -11.34 -14.72
CA ILE A 173 -10.88 -11.56 -13.64
C ILE A 173 -10.42 -10.72 -12.44
N THR A 174 -11.17 -9.67 -12.07
CA THR A 174 -10.95 -8.92 -10.83
C THR A 174 -11.75 -9.56 -9.71
N ILE A 175 -11.18 -9.62 -8.50
CA ILE A 175 -11.76 -10.33 -7.36
C ILE A 175 -11.60 -9.48 -6.11
N ASN A 176 -12.71 -9.20 -5.44
CA ASN A 176 -12.69 -8.66 -4.07
C ASN A 176 -13.29 -9.72 -3.14
N ALA A 177 -12.54 -10.11 -2.13
CA ALA A 177 -12.95 -11.05 -1.09
C ALA A 177 -13.10 -10.32 0.23
N ILE A 178 -14.25 -10.44 0.87
CA ILE A 178 -14.51 -9.94 2.23
C ILE A 178 -14.90 -11.13 3.08
N ILE A 179 -14.16 -11.34 4.17
CA ILE A 179 -14.52 -12.33 5.19
C ILE A 179 -15.01 -11.63 6.45
N GLU A 180 -16.00 -12.21 7.12
CA GLU A 180 -16.60 -11.68 8.36
C GLU A 180 -16.81 -12.82 9.35
N ALA A 181 -16.33 -12.66 10.58
CA ALA A 181 -16.55 -13.64 11.64
C ALA A 181 -18.02 -13.69 12.04
N GLU A 182 -18.68 -14.86 11.93
CA GLU A 182 -20.04 -15.12 12.41
C GLU A 182 -20.04 -15.76 13.81
N ALA A 183 -19.01 -16.54 14.15
CA ALA A 183 -18.81 -17.05 15.50
C ALA A 183 -18.23 -15.98 16.43
N GLU A 184 -18.42 -16.13 17.74
CA GLU A 184 -17.88 -15.21 18.78
C GLU A 184 -16.36 -15.07 18.68
N LYS A 185 -15.66 -16.13 18.24
CA LYS A 185 -14.22 -16.16 18.01
C LYS A 185 -13.90 -17.04 16.81
N VAL A 186 -13.18 -16.48 15.85
CA VAL A 186 -12.66 -17.20 14.68
C VAL A 186 -11.15 -17.12 14.70
N ILE A 187 -10.47 -18.26 14.60
CA ILE A 187 -9.01 -18.37 14.56
C ILE A 187 -8.61 -18.84 13.16
N ILE A 188 -7.88 -18.01 12.44
CA ILE A 188 -7.29 -18.35 11.13
C ILE A 188 -5.80 -18.63 11.35
N GLY A 189 -5.38 -19.87 11.14
CA GLY A 189 -4.01 -20.32 11.38
C GLY A 189 -3.03 -19.76 10.33
N SER A 190 -1.84 -19.42 10.80
CA SER A 190 -0.73 -19.00 9.93
C SER A 190 -0.08 -20.21 9.27
N LYS A 191 -0.65 -20.67 8.16
CA LYS A 191 -0.15 -21.80 7.35
C LYS A 191 0.28 -21.31 5.96
N GLU A 192 1.01 -22.17 5.24
CA GLU A 192 1.42 -21.87 3.86
C GLU A 192 0.26 -21.88 2.86
N GLU A 193 -0.79 -22.59 3.18
CA GLU A 193 -1.97 -22.85 2.36
C GLU A 193 -3.13 -21.97 2.86
N GLY A 194 -3.46 -20.96 2.08
CA GLY A 194 -4.55 -20.03 2.39
C GLY A 194 -4.67 -18.92 1.35
N GLY A 195 -5.74 -18.15 1.41
CA GLY A 195 -6.07 -17.12 0.44
C GLY A 195 -6.55 -17.67 -0.90
N ILE A 196 -6.24 -16.97 -1.99
CA ILE A 196 -6.66 -17.36 -3.34
C ILE A 196 -5.62 -18.23 -4.03
N ALA A 197 -6.06 -19.27 -4.73
CA ALA A 197 -5.18 -20.16 -5.47
C ALA A 197 -5.71 -20.50 -6.86
N ILE A 198 -4.80 -20.75 -7.79
CA ILE A 198 -5.10 -21.29 -9.10
C ILE A 198 -4.26 -22.54 -9.37
N ARG A 199 -4.88 -23.55 -9.98
CA ARG A 199 -4.20 -24.72 -10.54
C ARG A 199 -4.21 -24.63 -12.07
N VAL A 200 -3.03 -24.43 -12.67
CA VAL A 200 -2.92 -24.39 -14.15
C VAL A 200 -3.03 -25.78 -14.77
N ALA A 201 -3.32 -25.81 -16.07
CA ALA A 201 -3.44 -27.03 -16.86
C ALA A 201 -2.14 -27.87 -16.82
N SER A 202 -2.29 -29.19 -16.94
CA SER A 202 -1.19 -30.14 -16.76
C SER A 202 -0.02 -29.94 -17.73
N ASP A 203 -0.28 -29.41 -18.91
CA ASP A 203 0.71 -29.08 -19.94
C ASP A 203 1.39 -27.73 -19.77
N LEU A 204 0.87 -26.84 -18.88
CA LEU A 204 1.47 -25.56 -18.54
C LEU A 204 2.38 -25.63 -17.31
N ARG A 205 2.52 -26.76 -16.65
CA ARG A 205 3.37 -26.95 -15.47
C ARG A 205 4.85 -26.71 -15.79
N VAL A 206 5.61 -26.20 -14.81
CA VAL A 206 7.07 -26.04 -14.94
C VAL A 206 7.73 -27.37 -15.30
N GLN A 207 7.28 -28.48 -14.70
CA GLN A 207 7.74 -29.84 -14.98
C GLN A 207 7.47 -30.33 -16.42
N LYS A 208 6.63 -29.62 -17.18
CA LYS A 208 6.30 -29.90 -18.58
C LYS A 208 6.77 -28.80 -19.56
N GLY A 209 7.71 -27.95 -19.11
CA GLY A 209 8.29 -26.89 -19.92
C GLY A 209 7.61 -25.51 -19.76
N GLY A 210 6.62 -25.41 -18.91
CA GLY A 210 6.09 -24.10 -18.49
C GLY A 210 7.14 -23.29 -17.72
N LYS A 211 6.89 -21.99 -17.64
CA LYS A 211 7.74 -21.05 -16.89
C LYS A 211 6.93 -20.39 -15.79
N MET A 212 7.45 -20.39 -14.57
CA MET A 212 6.88 -19.66 -13.44
C MET A 212 7.85 -18.55 -13.04
N ILE A 213 7.35 -17.32 -12.90
CA ILE A 213 8.12 -16.13 -12.52
C ILE A 213 7.28 -15.19 -11.68
N ASP A 214 7.90 -14.46 -10.76
CA ASP A 214 7.23 -13.41 -9.99
C ASP A 214 7.75 -11.99 -10.32
N ASN A 215 7.13 -10.97 -9.74
CA ASN A 215 7.49 -9.56 -9.96
C ASN A 215 8.90 -9.17 -9.48
N LYS A 216 9.59 -10.03 -8.76
CA LYS A 216 11.00 -9.86 -8.35
C LYS A 216 11.97 -10.62 -9.26
N GLY A 217 11.48 -11.26 -10.33
CA GLY A 217 12.28 -12.02 -11.28
C GLY A 217 12.71 -13.40 -10.79
N ARG A 218 12.17 -13.90 -9.66
CA ARG A 218 12.43 -15.25 -9.15
C ARG A 218 11.73 -16.28 -10.04
N LYS A 219 12.41 -17.39 -10.35
CA LYS A 219 11.95 -18.39 -11.29
C LYS A 219 11.73 -19.75 -10.61
N GLY A 220 10.59 -20.38 -10.91
CA GLY A 220 10.20 -21.69 -10.38
C GLY A 220 9.59 -21.62 -8.98
N GLY A 221 8.77 -22.61 -8.64
CA GLY A 221 8.02 -22.67 -7.38
C GLY A 221 8.90 -22.60 -6.15
N LYS A 222 10.04 -23.29 -6.14
CA LYS A 222 10.98 -23.31 -5.00
C LYS A 222 11.55 -21.92 -4.67
N ALA A 223 11.86 -21.10 -5.67
CA ALA A 223 12.43 -19.76 -5.47
C ALA A 223 11.37 -18.75 -5.00
N ILE A 224 10.11 -18.96 -5.37
CA ILE A 224 8.98 -18.08 -5.07
C ILE A 224 8.30 -18.47 -3.74
N TRP A 225 8.33 -19.74 -3.38
CA TRP A 225 7.66 -20.27 -2.20
C TRP A 225 8.03 -19.54 -0.90
N GLY A 226 7.02 -19.11 -0.14
CA GLY A 226 7.16 -18.37 1.11
C GLY A 226 7.68 -16.95 0.96
N LYS A 227 7.81 -16.44 -0.27
CA LYS A 227 8.32 -15.08 -0.53
C LYS A 227 7.19 -14.10 -0.81
N ALA A 228 7.39 -12.85 -0.43
CA ALA A 228 6.51 -11.74 -0.77
C ALA A 228 6.64 -11.38 -2.25
N ALA A 229 5.48 -11.19 -2.91
CA ALA A 229 5.39 -10.73 -4.28
C ALA A 229 3.99 -10.12 -4.52
N ARG A 230 3.85 -9.30 -5.57
CA ARG A 230 2.56 -8.75 -5.98
C ARG A 230 1.85 -9.62 -7.03
N TRP A 231 2.61 -10.38 -7.79
CA TRP A 231 2.06 -11.32 -8.75
C TRP A 231 3.02 -12.49 -9.01
N VAL A 232 2.44 -13.59 -9.46
CA VAL A 232 3.15 -14.75 -10.02
C VAL A 232 2.48 -15.12 -11.33
N ASP A 233 3.29 -15.28 -12.37
CA ASP A 233 2.90 -15.76 -13.69
C ASP A 233 3.33 -17.22 -13.88
N ASN A 234 2.46 -18.03 -14.46
CA ASN A 234 2.79 -19.36 -14.97
C ASN A 234 2.29 -19.50 -16.40
N SER A 235 3.22 -19.56 -17.34
CA SER A 235 2.95 -19.57 -18.78
C SER A 235 3.76 -20.62 -19.51
N GLY A 236 3.27 -21.07 -20.65
CA GLY A 236 3.94 -22.07 -21.48
C GLY A 236 3.42 -22.12 -22.90
N LYS A 237 4.08 -22.90 -23.75
CA LYS A 237 3.59 -23.19 -25.12
C LYS A 237 2.43 -24.17 -25.10
N LYS A 238 1.30 -23.80 -25.71
CA LYS A 238 0.11 -24.64 -25.84
C LYS A 238 -0.61 -24.31 -27.13
N LYS A 239 -0.90 -25.32 -27.95
CA LYS A 239 -1.53 -25.18 -29.29
C LYS A 239 -0.80 -24.14 -30.17
N GLY A 240 0.53 -24.13 -30.14
CA GLY A 240 1.35 -23.20 -30.93
C GLY A 240 1.48 -21.78 -30.38
N ARG A 241 0.77 -21.44 -29.34
CA ARG A 241 0.74 -20.11 -28.73
C ARG A 241 1.43 -20.07 -27.35
N TRP A 242 1.81 -18.89 -26.89
CA TRP A 242 2.25 -18.63 -25.53
C TRP A 242 1.03 -18.31 -24.66
N VAL A 243 0.71 -19.21 -23.74
CA VAL A 243 -0.54 -19.19 -22.98
C VAL A 243 -0.24 -19.28 -21.49
N GLY A 244 -1.01 -18.62 -20.66
CA GLY A 244 -0.80 -18.71 -19.22
C GLY A 244 -1.78 -17.92 -18.38
N ALA A 245 -1.44 -17.87 -17.09
CA ALA A 245 -2.16 -17.13 -16.07
C ALA A 245 -1.21 -16.37 -15.15
N THR A 246 -1.47 -15.08 -15.01
CA THR A 246 -0.83 -14.24 -13.97
C THR A 246 -1.83 -13.97 -12.86
N LEU A 247 -1.54 -14.48 -11.65
CA LEU A 247 -2.31 -14.18 -10.46
C LEU A 247 -1.73 -12.94 -9.78
N PHE A 248 -2.57 -11.92 -9.54
CA PHE A 248 -2.24 -10.68 -8.85
C PHE A 248 -2.83 -10.69 -7.43
N ALA A 249 -2.13 -10.05 -6.50
CA ALA A 249 -2.60 -9.82 -5.14
C ALA A 249 -2.17 -8.41 -4.71
N SER A 250 -3.11 -7.47 -4.59
CA SER A 250 -2.83 -6.05 -4.44
C SER A 250 -3.27 -5.45 -3.11
N HIS A 251 -4.28 -6.02 -2.45
CA HIS A 251 -4.74 -5.54 -1.15
C HIS A 251 -5.02 -6.68 -0.18
N SER A 252 -4.58 -6.50 1.07
CA SER A 252 -4.94 -7.32 2.22
C SER A 252 -4.89 -6.47 3.49
N ASP A 253 -5.95 -6.50 4.28
CA ASP A 253 -5.93 -5.89 5.63
C ASP A 253 -4.89 -6.54 6.56
N LEU A 254 -4.29 -7.64 6.12
CA LEU A 254 -3.20 -8.32 6.82
C LEU A 254 -1.81 -7.97 6.27
N GLY A 255 -1.69 -7.07 5.28
CA GLY A 255 -0.44 -6.64 4.65
C GLY A 255 -0.02 -7.55 3.51
N VAL A 256 1.24 -7.93 3.47
CA VAL A 256 1.89 -8.54 2.32
C VAL A 256 1.45 -9.99 2.09
N PHE A 257 1.21 -10.33 0.83
CA PHE A 257 0.97 -11.71 0.42
C PHE A 257 2.26 -12.52 0.33
N HIS A 258 2.26 -13.70 0.92
CA HIS A 258 3.33 -14.70 0.77
C HIS A 258 2.86 -15.82 -0.13
N TRP A 259 3.67 -16.18 -1.11
CA TRP A 259 3.22 -17.09 -2.17
C TRP A 259 3.50 -18.54 -1.84
N HIS A 260 2.47 -19.38 -1.96
CA HIS A 260 2.60 -20.83 -1.98
C HIS A 260 2.60 -21.31 -3.44
N SER A 261 3.78 -21.48 -4.00
CA SER A 261 3.98 -21.84 -5.41
C SER A 261 4.67 -23.17 -5.54
N ARG A 262 4.20 -23.98 -6.49
CA ARG A 262 4.71 -25.33 -6.75
C ARG A 262 4.86 -25.60 -8.25
N ASP A 263 5.96 -26.25 -8.64
CA ASP A 263 6.28 -26.52 -10.04
C ASP A 263 5.27 -27.45 -10.74
N TYR A 264 4.42 -28.14 -9.97
CA TYR A 264 3.28 -28.89 -10.52
C TYR A 264 2.09 -27.99 -10.92
N GLY A 265 2.26 -26.65 -10.93
CA GLY A 265 1.30 -25.69 -11.47
C GLY A 265 0.31 -25.15 -10.46
N LEU A 266 0.63 -25.15 -9.15
CA LEU A 266 -0.12 -24.42 -8.14
C LEU A 266 0.52 -23.04 -7.91
N ILE A 267 -0.32 -22.02 -7.89
CA ILE A 267 0.02 -20.66 -7.46
C ILE A 267 -1.03 -20.21 -6.45
N ALA A 268 -0.62 -19.85 -5.24
CA ALA A 268 -1.52 -19.30 -4.23
C ALA A 268 -0.95 -18.03 -3.59
N ALA A 269 -1.77 -17.01 -3.49
CA ALA A 269 -1.48 -15.75 -2.79
C ALA A 269 -2.06 -15.82 -1.38
N ASN A 270 -1.20 -16.02 -0.39
CA ASN A 270 -1.57 -16.22 1.00
C ASN A 270 -1.39 -14.92 1.82
N PRO A 271 -2.46 -14.30 2.34
CA PRO A 271 -2.37 -13.12 3.20
C PRO A 271 -2.06 -13.46 4.68
N PHE A 272 -2.14 -14.74 5.08
CA PHE A 272 -1.97 -15.19 6.47
C PHE A 272 -0.53 -15.63 6.81
N GLY A 273 0.42 -15.40 5.89
CA GLY A 273 1.84 -15.75 6.07
C GLY A 273 2.67 -14.66 6.75
N PRO A 274 3.99 -14.83 6.84
CA PRO A 274 4.81 -15.90 6.30
C PRO A 274 4.66 -17.22 7.05
N LEU A 275 4.82 -18.31 6.34
CA LEU A 275 4.83 -19.73 6.75
C LEU A 275 5.14 -19.96 8.24
N ASN A 276 4.13 -20.26 9.05
CA ASN A 276 4.27 -20.59 10.49
C ASN A 276 5.11 -19.58 11.30
N LYS A 277 5.31 -18.36 10.81
CA LYS A 277 6.11 -17.31 11.45
C LYS A 277 5.27 -16.11 11.89
N ALA A 278 4.09 -15.92 11.32
CA ALA A 278 3.13 -14.96 11.80
C ALA A 278 2.26 -15.62 12.90
N PRO A 279 1.73 -14.85 13.87
CA PRO A 279 0.74 -15.37 14.80
C PRO A 279 -0.56 -15.72 14.07
N ASP A 280 -1.32 -16.66 14.62
CA ASP A 280 -2.67 -16.94 14.16
C ASP A 280 -3.53 -15.67 14.22
N ARG A 281 -4.36 -15.46 13.21
CA ARG A 281 -5.27 -14.32 13.20
C ARG A 281 -6.55 -14.65 13.95
N ILE A 282 -6.89 -13.83 14.94
CA ILE A 282 -8.13 -13.98 15.72
C ILE A 282 -9.08 -12.87 15.31
N LEU A 283 -10.27 -13.24 14.90
CA LEU A 283 -11.38 -12.33 14.63
C LEU A 283 -12.49 -12.54 15.66
N LYS A 284 -13.04 -11.44 16.17
CA LYS A 284 -14.27 -11.43 16.97
C LYS A 284 -15.46 -11.33 16.05
N LYS A 285 -16.63 -11.75 16.52
CA LYS A 285 -17.88 -11.66 15.79
C LYS A 285 -18.11 -10.29 15.19
N GLY A 286 -18.43 -10.26 13.89
CA GLY A 286 -18.63 -9.04 13.11
C GLY A 286 -17.35 -8.38 12.60
N GLU A 287 -16.15 -8.79 13.06
CA GLU A 287 -14.90 -8.28 12.49
C GLU A 287 -14.69 -8.82 11.07
N LYS A 288 -14.19 -7.92 10.19
CA LYS A 288 -14.02 -8.17 8.76
C LYS A 288 -12.58 -8.05 8.34
N LEU A 289 -12.21 -8.80 7.30
CA LEU A 289 -10.98 -8.60 6.53
C LEU A 289 -11.32 -8.56 5.05
N SER A 290 -10.60 -7.73 4.29
CA SER A 290 -10.77 -7.55 2.86
C SER A 290 -9.49 -7.86 2.10
N PHE A 291 -9.65 -8.43 0.90
CA PHE A 291 -8.55 -8.80 0.02
C PHE A 291 -8.91 -8.49 -1.43
N ASN A 292 -7.95 -7.97 -2.20
CA ASN A 292 -8.11 -7.76 -3.63
C ASN A 292 -7.13 -8.64 -4.41
N TYR A 293 -7.69 -9.39 -5.35
CA TYR A 293 -6.95 -10.27 -6.24
C TYR A 293 -7.33 -10.00 -7.70
N GLY A 294 -6.53 -10.52 -8.61
CA GLY A 294 -6.84 -10.54 -10.03
C GLY A 294 -6.20 -11.72 -10.71
N LEU A 295 -6.81 -12.17 -11.79
CA LEU A 295 -6.26 -13.21 -12.65
C LEU A 295 -6.30 -12.75 -14.10
N MET A 296 -5.12 -12.57 -14.72
CA MET A 296 -5.01 -12.37 -16.17
C MET A 296 -4.79 -13.72 -16.85
N VAL A 297 -5.69 -14.07 -17.73
CA VAL A 297 -5.62 -15.27 -18.58
C VAL A 297 -5.31 -14.83 -20.01
N HIS A 298 -4.14 -15.21 -20.50
CA HIS A 298 -3.60 -14.62 -21.73
C HIS A 298 -3.21 -15.66 -22.78
N SER A 299 -3.19 -15.22 -24.04
CA SER A 299 -2.76 -16.00 -25.21
C SER A 299 -2.12 -15.08 -26.24
N HIS A 300 -0.85 -15.29 -26.55
CA HIS A 300 -0.05 -14.52 -27.50
C HIS A 300 0.64 -15.46 -28.51
N GLU A 301 1.14 -14.94 -29.59
CA GLU A 301 1.88 -15.77 -30.53
C GLU A 301 3.24 -16.18 -29.96
N GLN A 302 3.89 -15.25 -29.28
CA GLN A 302 5.20 -15.45 -28.67
C GLN A 302 5.27 -14.96 -27.22
N ALA A 303 6.20 -15.52 -26.45
CA ALA A 303 6.43 -15.14 -25.05
C ALA A 303 6.85 -13.66 -24.88
N SER A 304 7.51 -13.08 -25.87
CA SER A 304 7.96 -11.67 -25.86
C SER A 304 6.82 -10.66 -25.97
N GLU A 305 5.64 -11.08 -26.38
CA GLU A 305 4.47 -10.22 -26.58
C GLU A 305 3.68 -10.02 -25.27
N TYR A 306 3.89 -10.89 -24.28
CA TYR A 306 3.24 -10.79 -22.97
C TYR A 306 4.15 -10.17 -21.92
N SER A 307 3.60 -9.23 -21.18
CA SER A 307 4.27 -8.62 -20.03
C SER A 307 3.38 -8.65 -18.80
N PRO A 308 3.71 -9.48 -17.77
CA PRO A 308 2.98 -9.48 -16.50
C PRO A 308 2.92 -8.11 -15.83
N LYS A 309 3.96 -7.27 -15.97
CA LYS A 309 3.99 -5.89 -15.46
C LYS A 309 2.96 -4.99 -16.18
N LYS A 310 2.79 -5.12 -17.50
CA LYS A 310 1.75 -4.39 -18.24
C LYS A 310 0.36 -4.88 -17.84
N ALA A 311 0.19 -6.19 -17.69
CA ALA A 311 -1.05 -6.82 -17.23
C ALA A 311 -1.43 -6.37 -15.81
N GLU A 312 -0.44 -6.19 -14.90
CA GLU A 312 -0.66 -5.62 -13.58
C GLU A 312 -1.22 -4.20 -13.65
N GLY A 313 -0.69 -3.33 -14.51
CA GLY A 313 -1.24 -1.98 -14.73
C GLY A 313 -2.69 -2.00 -15.21
N ILE A 314 -3.05 -2.95 -16.08
CA ILE A 314 -4.43 -3.17 -16.52
C ILE A 314 -5.30 -3.65 -15.36
N TYR A 315 -4.82 -4.61 -14.57
CA TYR A 315 -5.52 -5.10 -13.38
C TYR A 315 -5.82 -3.97 -12.39
N LEU A 316 -4.83 -3.19 -11.99
CA LEU A 316 -5.00 -2.09 -11.02
C LEU A 316 -5.98 -1.03 -11.54
N LYS A 317 -5.94 -0.72 -12.84
CA LYS A 317 -6.90 0.21 -13.46
C LYS A 317 -8.33 -0.32 -13.40
N ASN A 318 -8.55 -1.59 -13.71
CA ASN A 318 -9.88 -2.21 -13.73
C ASN A 318 -10.38 -2.50 -12.31
N LEU A 319 -9.49 -2.80 -11.37
CA LEU A 319 -9.86 -2.94 -9.97
C LEU A 319 -10.46 -1.64 -9.43
N LYS A 320 -9.88 -0.46 -9.74
CA LYS A 320 -10.43 0.85 -9.38
C LYS A 320 -11.84 1.07 -9.95
N SER A 321 -12.11 0.59 -11.15
CA SER A 321 -13.44 0.70 -11.77
C SER A 321 -14.43 -0.32 -11.22
N PHE A 322 -13.94 -1.46 -10.73
CA PHE A 322 -14.74 -2.57 -10.20
C PHE A 322 -15.04 -2.43 -8.71
N SER A 323 -14.08 -1.98 -7.88
CA SER A 323 -14.29 -1.67 -6.46
C SER A 323 -15.28 -0.51 -6.24
N GLY A 324 -15.98 -0.15 -7.32
CA GLY A 324 -16.89 0.97 -7.38
C GLY A 324 -16.15 2.28 -7.18
N LYS A 325 -16.54 3.35 -7.92
CA LYS A 325 -16.18 4.73 -7.62
C LYS A 325 -15.39 4.81 -6.34
N LEU A 326 -14.17 5.34 -6.32
CA LEU A 326 -13.52 5.83 -5.08
C LEU A 326 -14.64 6.03 -4.10
N ASP A 327 -14.76 5.13 -3.12
CA ASP A 327 -15.95 4.94 -2.31
C ASP A 327 -16.64 6.30 -2.16
N SER A 328 -17.88 6.44 -2.64
CA SER A 328 -18.60 7.71 -2.53
C SER A 328 -18.86 8.05 -1.06
N SER A 329 -18.52 7.16 -0.13
CA SER A 329 -18.36 7.38 1.30
C SER A 329 -16.98 7.98 1.67
N LEU A 330 -15.97 8.00 0.76
CA LEU A 330 -14.96 9.04 0.73
C LEU A 330 -15.64 10.30 0.15
N ARG A 331 -16.70 10.75 0.79
CA ARG A 331 -17.03 12.16 0.77
C ARG A 331 -15.83 12.86 1.39
N ILE A 332 -14.91 13.23 0.50
CA ILE A 332 -13.93 14.26 0.78
C ILE A 332 -14.75 15.52 0.64
N ASP A 333 -15.57 15.75 1.67
CA ASP A 333 -16.41 16.94 1.75
C ASP A 333 -15.44 18.10 1.91
N GLY A 334 -15.53 19.06 1.05
CA GLY A 334 -14.76 20.28 1.09
C GLY A 334 -14.26 20.74 -0.28
N GLU A 335 -14.16 22.03 -0.44
CA GLU A 335 -13.51 22.62 -1.59
C GLU A 335 -12.01 22.29 -1.60
N PRO A 336 -11.41 22.02 -2.76
CA PRO A 336 -9.97 21.81 -2.88
C PRO A 336 -9.19 22.99 -2.30
N PHE A 337 -8.33 22.70 -1.34
CA PHE A 337 -7.50 23.71 -0.70
C PHE A 337 -6.01 23.36 -0.80
N PHE A 338 -5.21 24.30 -1.25
CA PHE A 338 -3.75 24.20 -1.30
C PHE A 338 -3.10 25.57 -1.12
N GLN A 339 -2.09 25.64 -0.25
CA GLN A 339 -1.31 26.83 0.01
C GLN A 339 0.13 26.45 0.31
N VAL A 340 1.08 27.23 -0.19
CA VAL A 340 2.52 27.11 0.10
C VAL A 340 3.01 28.42 0.72
N TRP A 341 3.84 28.32 1.73
CA TRP A 341 4.60 29.42 2.31
C TRP A 341 6.09 29.19 2.07
N ASP A 342 6.77 30.16 1.48
CA ASP A 342 8.19 30.18 1.17
C ASP A 342 8.97 31.10 2.14
N GLU A 343 8.69 31.03 3.41
CA GLU A 343 9.33 31.86 4.42
C GLU A 343 10.36 31.05 5.23
N GLU A 344 11.49 31.67 5.55
CA GLU A 344 12.65 31.14 6.28
C GLU A 344 12.34 30.51 7.67
N VAL A 345 11.08 30.45 8.02
CA VAL A 345 10.58 30.25 9.37
C VAL A 345 10.18 28.79 9.66
N LEU A 346 10.16 27.90 8.64
CA LEU A 346 9.34 26.68 8.71
C LEU A 346 10.11 25.38 8.53
N THR A 347 11.40 25.32 8.85
CA THR A 347 12.15 24.05 8.87
C THR A 347 12.11 23.37 10.20
N GLY A 348 11.93 22.06 10.21
CA GLY A 348 11.93 21.24 11.42
C GLY A 348 10.85 20.17 11.41
N GLN A 349 10.45 19.71 12.59
CA GLN A 349 9.35 18.76 12.72
C GLN A 349 8.00 19.48 12.90
N VAL A 350 6.94 18.89 12.38
CA VAL A 350 5.56 19.35 12.55
C VAL A 350 4.76 18.36 13.37
N ALA A 351 3.95 18.87 14.30
CA ALA A 351 2.96 18.08 15.03
C ALA A 351 1.66 18.87 15.19
N VAL A 352 0.55 18.17 15.40
CA VAL A 352 -0.75 18.78 15.70
C VAL A 352 -1.20 18.33 17.08
N ALA A 353 -1.37 19.27 17.99
CA ALA A 353 -1.84 19.04 19.35
C ALA A 353 -3.31 18.59 19.36
N MET A 354 -3.79 18.06 20.50
CA MET A 354 -5.17 17.57 20.60
C MET A 354 -6.22 18.68 20.51
N ASP A 355 -5.86 19.94 20.80
CA ASP A 355 -6.73 21.11 20.59
C ASP A 355 -6.73 21.63 19.13
N GLY A 356 -6.04 20.95 18.21
CA GLY A 356 -5.89 21.35 16.81
C GLY A 356 -4.79 22.36 16.54
N SER A 357 -4.07 22.81 17.56
CA SER A 357 -2.92 23.71 17.35
C SER A 357 -1.82 23.02 16.56
N VAL A 358 -1.32 23.70 15.54
CA VAL A 358 -0.23 23.24 14.69
C VAL A 358 1.09 23.79 15.25
N LEU A 359 2.07 22.91 15.43
CA LEU A 359 3.34 23.19 16.07
C LEU A 359 4.49 22.85 15.13
N ILE A 360 5.43 23.78 14.93
CA ILE A 360 6.64 23.57 14.15
C ILE A 360 7.84 23.77 15.07
N PHE A 361 8.65 22.72 15.18
CA PHE A 361 9.82 22.68 16.05
C PHE A 361 11.11 22.78 15.23
N LYS A 362 12.08 23.52 15.72
CA LYS A 362 13.40 23.60 15.09
C LYS A 362 14.53 23.85 16.10
N ASN A 363 15.75 23.52 15.68
CA ASN A 363 16.96 23.92 16.36
C ASN A 363 17.30 25.38 16.03
N LYS A 364 17.72 26.14 17.02
CA LYS A 364 18.19 27.50 16.90
C LYS A 364 19.56 27.66 17.55
N SER A 365 20.34 28.59 17.01
CA SER A 365 21.55 29.11 17.66
C SER A 365 21.43 30.62 17.81
N SER A 366 22.00 31.17 18.87
CA SER A 366 22.20 32.61 18.97
C SER A 366 23.19 33.12 17.89
N LYS A 367 23.23 34.44 17.65
CA LYS A 367 24.15 35.02 16.66
C LYS A 367 25.62 34.78 17.01
N THR A 368 25.94 34.58 18.27
CA THR A 368 27.29 34.29 18.78
C THR A 368 27.57 32.78 18.86
N ASP A 369 26.58 31.93 18.53
CA ASP A 369 26.64 30.46 18.66
C ASP A 369 26.86 29.93 20.09
N GLU A 370 26.73 30.83 21.09
CA GLU A 370 26.92 30.51 22.50
C GLU A 370 25.67 29.88 23.14
N GLU A 371 24.49 30.23 22.62
CA GLU A 371 23.21 29.65 23.09
C GLU A 371 22.61 28.81 21.96
N LYS A 372 22.31 27.54 22.28
CA LYS A 372 21.61 26.62 21.39
C LYS A 372 20.34 26.12 22.08
N TYR A 373 19.22 26.25 21.38
CA TYR A 373 17.91 25.93 21.96
C TYR A 373 16.97 25.35 20.92
N ILE A 374 15.93 24.64 21.39
CA ILE A 374 14.80 24.21 20.58
C ILE A 374 13.73 25.28 20.68
N SER A 375 13.19 25.68 19.55
CA SER A 375 12.07 26.63 19.46
C SER A 375 10.83 25.98 18.88
N VAL A 376 9.68 26.61 19.13
CA VAL A 376 8.38 26.23 18.57
C VAL A 376 7.65 27.44 18.03
N LYS A 377 7.08 27.30 16.84
CA LYS A 377 6.10 28.21 16.26
C LYS A 377 4.73 27.55 16.33
N ARG A 378 3.71 28.27 16.80
CA ARG A 378 2.37 27.71 17.07
C ARG A 378 1.29 28.46 16.31
N SER A 379 0.38 27.73 15.66
CA SER A 379 -0.86 28.23 15.07
C SER A 379 -2.05 27.64 15.81
N VAL A 380 -3.11 28.44 16.03
CA VAL A 380 -4.37 27.99 16.67
C VAL A 380 -5.55 27.97 15.71
N ASP A 381 -5.35 28.43 14.51
CA ASP A 381 -6.38 28.60 13.46
C ASP A 381 -6.16 27.67 12.25
N GLY A 382 -5.58 26.50 12.50
CA GLY A 382 -5.31 25.50 11.46
C GLY A 382 -4.20 25.93 10.50
N GLY A 383 -3.22 26.72 10.95
CA GLY A 383 -2.07 27.15 10.15
C GLY A 383 -2.34 28.35 9.25
N GLN A 384 -3.37 29.14 9.51
CA GLN A 384 -3.64 30.39 8.77
C GLN A 384 -2.75 31.52 9.26
N THR A 385 -2.63 31.66 10.58
CA THR A 385 -1.72 32.61 11.22
C THR A 385 -0.82 31.90 12.22
N TRP A 386 0.33 32.53 12.51
CA TRP A 386 1.35 31.96 13.36
C TRP A 386 1.73 32.93 14.46
N ALA A 387 1.75 32.45 15.69
CA ALA A 387 2.27 33.23 16.83
C ALA A 387 3.79 33.42 16.70
N GLU A 388 4.29 34.38 17.48
CA GLU A 388 5.73 34.54 17.63
C GLU A 388 6.40 33.24 18.08
N GLU A 389 7.61 33.02 17.57
CA GLU A 389 8.42 31.87 17.92
C GLU A 389 8.83 31.89 19.36
N LYS A 390 8.62 30.80 20.11
CA LYS A 390 8.96 30.65 21.50
C LYS A 390 10.04 29.59 21.73
N LYS A 391 10.85 29.80 22.76
CA LYS A 391 11.79 28.78 23.23
C LYS A 391 11.03 27.64 23.91
N VAL A 392 11.31 26.40 23.47
CA VAL A 392 10.91 25.19 24.17
C VAL A 392 11.85 24.91 25.32
N GLY A 393 13.14 24.97 25.07
CA GLY A 393 14.19 24.82 26.03
C GLY A 393 15.57 24.71 25.42
N ASP A 394 16.60 24.69 26.28
CA ASP A 394 17.97 24.64 25.85
C ASP A 394 18.36 23.28 25.27
N MET A 395 19.21 23.28 24.27
CA MET A 395 19.93 22.07 23.87
C MET A 395 20.89 21.70 25.00
N VAL A 396 21.11 20.41 25.18
CA VAL A 396 22.00 19.90 26.23
C VAL A 396 23.36 19.62 25.65
N LYS A 397 24.41 20.18 26.26
CA LYS A 397 25.78 19.82 25.92
C LYS A 397 26.09 18.44 26.44
N VAL A 398 26.66 17.58 25.62
CA VAL A 398 27.02 16.21 25.96
C VAL A 398 28.51 15.99 25.72
N ASP A 399 29.12 15.11 26.51
CA ASP A 399 30.52 14.77 26.33
C ASP A 399 30.70 13.90 25.08
N GLY A 400 31.63 14.29 24.23
CA GLY A 400 31.99 13.57 23.01
C GLY A 400 31.27 14.08 21.75
N ASP A 401 31.59 13.46 20.62
CA ASP A 401 31.02 13.79 19.33
C ASP A 401 29.63 13.16 19.17
N MET A 402 28.64 14.00 18.86
CA MET A 402 27.25 13.58 18.58
C MET A 402 27.03 13.28 17.09
N SER A 403 28.00 13.49 16.22
CA SER A 403 27.85 13.14 14.82
C SER A 403 28.02 11.63 14.63
N ASP A 404 27.06 11.04 13.92
CA ASP A 404 27.08 9.61 13.56
C ASP A 404 28.30 9.23 12.72
N ASP A 405 28.96 10.21 12.13
CA ASP A 405 29.83 10.00 10.98
C ASP A 405 31.12 10.82 11.00
N GLY A 406 31.37 11.52 12.11
CA GLY A 406 32.55 12.39 12.25
C GLY A 406 32.57 13.58 11.27
N ARG A 407 31.47 13.91 10.60
CA ARG A 407 31.40 15.07 9.71
C ARG A 407 31.40 16.38 10.49
N TYR A 408 30.90 16.33 11.73
CA TYR A 408 30.80 17.48 12.60
C TYR A 408 31.49 17.15 13.93
N PRO A 409 32.82 17.07 13.97
CA PRO A 409 33.60 16.59 15.12
C PRO A 409 33.38 17.42 16.40
N ASN A 410 32.81 18.60 16.29
CA ASN A 410 32.50 19.49 17.42
C ASN A 410 31.01 19.57 17.75
N ASN A 411 30.15 18.70 17.16
CA ASN A 411 28.74 18.71 17.45
C ASN A 411 28.45 17.89 18.70
N ASN A 412 28.61 18.54 19.85
CA ASN A 412 28.36 17.96 21.18
C ASN A 412 27.07 18.49 21.83
N TRP A 413 26.08 18.89 21.02
CA TRP A 413 24.80 19.38 21.48
C TRP A 413 23.67 18.41 21.12
N ALA A 414 22.93 17.95 22.14
CA ALA A 414 21.68 17.23 21.96
C ALA A 414 20.55 18.24 21.68
N GLY A 415 20.10 18.28 20.45
CA GLY A 415 19.04 19.16 19.97
C GLY A 415 17.71 18.41 19.76
N LEU A 416 16.91 18.90 18.81
CA LEU A 416 15.59 18.35 18.47
C LEU A 416 15.71 16.88 18.03
N GLY A 417 15.14 15.99 18.82
CA GLY A 417 14.90 14.58 18.53
C GLY A 417 13.50 14.34 17.98
N ASN A 418 12.90 13.20 18.33
CA ASN A 418 11.52 12.89 17.96
C ASN A 418 10.50 13.75 18.70
N VAL A 419 9.34 13.98 18.06
CA VAL A 419 8.16 14.58 18.68
C VAL A 419 7.08 13.49 18.83
N VAL A 420 6.43 13.41 19.98
CA VAL A 420 5.33 12.48 20.24
C VAL A 420 4.17 13.26 20.87
N VAL A 421 2.97 13.08 20.34
CA VAL A 421 1.72 13.57 20.95
C VAL A 421 1.02 12.37 21.57
N ASP A 422 0.86 12.36 22.89
CA ASP A 422 0.03 11.38 23.60
C ASP A 422 -1.45 11.74 23.39
N GLU A 423 -2.12 11.00 22.53
CA GLU A 423 -3.54 11.28 22.20
C GLU A 423 -4.51 10.93 23.34
N ILE A 424 -4.02 10.31 24.43
CA ILE A 424 -4.84 10.02 25.62
C ILE A 424 -4.81 11.19 26.62
N THR A 425 -3.62 11.75 26.87
CA THR A 425 -3.46 12.83 27.85
C THR A 425 -3.43 14.21 27.22
N GLY A 426 -3.13 14.31 25.93
CA GLY A 426 -2.86 15.56 25.21
C GLY A 426 -1.43 16.09 25.40
N ASP A 427 -0.60 15.39 26.16
CA ASP A 427 0.79 15.78 26.38
C ASP A 427 1.59 15.74 25.08
N ILE A 428 2.48 16.72 24.92
CA ILE A 428 3.43 16.75 23.79
C ILE A 428 4.83 16.56 24.36
N MET A 429 5.56 15.61 23.83
CA MET A 429 6.93 15.29 24.21
C MET A 429 7.88 15.61 23.06
N VAL A 430 8.91 16.41 23.34
CA VAL A 430 9.98 16.75 22.41
C VAL A 430 11.28 16.18 22.98
N PHE A 431 11.78 15.11 22.36
CA PHE A 431 13.00 14.45 22.80
C PHE A 431 14.23 15.28 22.44
N LEU A 432 15.22 15.23 23.30
CA LEU A 432 16.56 15.61 22.93
C LEU A 432 17.23 14.47 22.17
N THR A 433 17.92 14.77 21.09
CA THR A 433 18.65 13.76 20.30
C THR A 433 19.64 13.03 21.19
N THR A 434 19.46 11.72 21.33
CA THR A 434 20.33 10.91 22.17
C THR A 434 21.13 9.93 21.32
N LEU A 435 22.44 10.03 21.35
CA LEU A 435 23.31 9.00 20.82
C LEU A 435 24.00 8.23 21.94
N LYS A 436 24.10 8.78 23.15
CA LYS A 436 24.80 8.11 24.27
C LYS A 436 24.22 8.36 25.68
N THR A 437 23.73 9.52 26.03
CA THR A 437 23.51 9.82 27.46
C THR A 437 22.35 10.73 27.82
N ALA A 438 21.87 11.58 26.95
CA ALA A 438 20.85 12.55 27.32
C ALA A 438 19.43 11.97 27.19
N GLN A 439 19.03 11.14 28.17
CA GLN A 439 17.66 10.61 28.24
C GLN A 439 16.73 11.67 28.84
N LYS A 440 16.54 12.77 28.09
CA LYS A 440 15.74 13.93 28.50
C LYS A 440 14.77 14.30 27.39
N LEU A 441 13.64 14.87 27.79
CA LEU A 441 12.64 15.45 26.90
C LEU A 441 12.05 16.72 27.49
N TYR A 442 11.48 17.56 26.62
CA TYR A 442 10.60 18.65 27.01
C TYR A 442 9.16 18.19 26.88
N ARG A 443 8.38 18.30 27.96
CA ARG A 443 6.95 18.00 27.98
C ARG A 443 6.11 19.27 28.11
N SER A 444 5.08 19.34 27.25
CA SER A 444 4.00 20.32 27.38
C SER A 444 2.71 19.58 27.70
N LYS A 445 1.97 20.12 28.69
CA LYS A 445 0.63 19.65 29.11
C LYS A 445 -0.50 20.60 28.72
N ASP A 446 -0.19 21.64 27.98
CA ASP A 446 -1.08 22.72 27.59
C ASP A 446 -1.04 23.05 26.10
N HIS A 447 -0.89 21.99 25.28
CA HIS A 447 -0.89 22.07 23.81
C HIS A 447 0.24 22.94 23.24
N GLY A 448 1.42 22.88 23.87
CA GLY A 448 2.63 23.54 23.37
C GLY A 448 2.76 25.00 23.78
N LYS A 449 2.00 25.47 24.78
CA LYS A 449 2.11 26.86 25.32
C LYS A 449 3.28 27.01 26.26
N THR A 450 3.48 26.02 27.15
CA THR A 450 4.59 25.97 28.11
C THR A 450 5.27 24.60 28.10
N TRP A 451 6.55 24.59 28.49
CA TRP A 451 7.40 23.41 28.41
C TRP A 451 8.19 23.21 29.71
N LYS A 452 8.34 21.95 30.08
CA LYS A 452 9.14 21.54 31.23
C LYS A 452 10.08 20.42 30.84
N ILE A 453 11.35 20.51 31.18
CA ILE A 453 12.32 19.44 31.00
C ILE A 453 12.05 18.31 32.01
N GLU A 454 12.11 17.07 31.52
CA GLU A 454 11.93 15.85 32.30
C GLU A 454 12.99 14.81 31.93
N GLU A 455 13.39 14.01 32.93
CA GLU A 455 14.18 12.80 32.70
C GLU A 455 13.27 11.73 32.16
N THR A 456 13.83 10.88 31.28
CA THR A 456 13.17 9.67 30.76
C THR A 456 14.17 8.54 30.71
N THR A 457 13.71 7.31 30.81
CA THR A 457 14.56 6.13 30.73
C THR A 457 14.37 5.44 29.38
N ILE A 458 15.43 5.34 28.59
CA ILE A 458 15.43 4.53 27.34
C ILE A 458 16.24 3.25 27.65
N ARG A 459 15.59 2.09 27.50
CA ARG A 459 16.21 0.80 27.73
C ARG A 459 16.85 0.27 26.44
N PRO A 460 18.04 -0.35 26.50
CA PRO A 460 18.66 -0.98 25.36
C PRO A 460 17.82 -2.15 24.85
N GLY A 461 18.06 -2.54 23.61
CA GLY A 461 17.50 -3.77 23.04
C GLY A 461 18.06 -5.05 23.70
N LYS A 462 17.53 -6.20 23.29
CA LYS A 462 17.94 -7.53 23.82
C LYS A 462 19.45 -7.79 23.68
N ASP A 463 20.07 -7.22 22.64
CA ASP A 463 21.50 -7.37 22.36
C ASP A 463 22.35 -6.30 23.06
N GLY A 464 21.78 -5.54 23.98
CA GLY A 464 22.47 -4.47 24.70
C GLY A 464 22.66 -3.17 23.88
N TRP A 465 22.13 -3.11 22.66
CA TRP A 465 22.28 -1.95 21.79
C TRP A 465 21.38 -0.79 22.24
N MET A 466 22.00 0.38 22.40
CA MET A 466 21.28 1.58 22.82
C MET A 466 20.73 2.30 21.59
N PRO A 467 19.40 2.47 21.49
CA PRO A 467 18.79 3.22 20.40
C PRO A 467 18.99 4.72 20.54
N ALA A 468 18.94 5.42 19.42
CA ALA A 468 18.99 6.87 19.36
C ALA A 468 17.64 7.44 18.90
N THR A 469 17.15 8.45 19.64
CA THR A 469 16.11 9.36 19.15
C THR A 469 16.71 10.25 18.07
N ASN A 470 15.94 10.53 17.02
CA ASN A 470 16.46 11.25 15.88
C ASN A 470 15.41 12.16 15.23
N GLY A 471 15.66 13.46 15.20
CA GLY A 471 14.81 14.43 14.51
C GLY A 471 14.60 14.20 13.01
N ALA A 472 15.39 13.32 12.39
CA ALA A 472 15.18 12.89 11.02
C ALA A 472 14.21 11.69 10.89
N CYS A 473 13.65 11.14 11.99
CA CYS A 473 12.52 10.23 11.94
C CYS A 473 11.19 10.99 11.98
N ASP A 474 10.10 10.30 11.64
CA ASP A 474 8.76 10.89 11.77
C ASP A 474 8.31 11.00 13.22
N PRO A 475 7.31 11.82 13.53
CA PRO A 475 6.69 11.87 14.86
C PRO A 475 6.17 10.50 15.30
N GLY A 476 6.17 10.28 16.62
CA GLY A 476 5.58 9.09 17.20
C GLY A 476 4.05 9.10 17.16
N VAL A 477 3.45 7.94 17.37
CA VAL A 477 2.00 7.70 17.36
C VAL A 477 1.51 7.10 18.67
N THR A 478 0.23 7.29 18.98
CA THR A 478 -0.47 6.59 20.08
C THR A 478 -1.24 5.42 19.49
N ILE A 479 -1.00 4.21 19.97
CA ILE A 479 -1.67 2.97 19.55
C ILE A 479 -3.15 3.01 19.96
N LYS A 480 -4.05 2.71 19.02
CA LYS A 480 -5.51 2.81 19.19
C LYS A 480 -6.20 1.45 19.31
N HIS A 481 -5.55 0.38 18.84
CA HIS A 481 -6.13 -0.95 18.74
C HIS A 481 -5.43 -1.99 19.62
N GLY A 482 -6.12 -3.11 19.88
CA GLY A 482 -5.58 -4.26 20.57
C GLY A 482 -5.33 -4.07 22.07
N SER A 483 -4.63 -5.04 22.66
CA SER A 483 -4.31 -5.07 24.10
C SER A 483 -3.31 -4.00 24.54
N LYS A 484 -2.63 -3.37 23.60
CA LYS A 484 -1.65 -2.30 23.83
C LYS A 484 -2.19 -0.90 23.53
N LYS A 485 -3.51 -0.77 23.45
CA LYS A 485 -4.17 0.54 23.29
C LYS A 485 -3.66 1.55 24.30
N GLY A 486 -3.24 2.72 23.81
CA GLY A 486 -2.65 3.79 24.60
C GLY A 486 -1.12 3.74 24.69
N ARG A 487 -0.45 2.69 24.17
CA ARG A 487 1.01 2.66 24.01
C ARG A 487 1.45 3.82 23.13
N LEU A 488 2.54 4.47 23.52
CA LEU A 488 3.24 5.41 22.65
C LEU A 488 4.30 4.64 21.86
N LEU A 489 4.39 4.90 20.57
CA LEU A 489 5.33 4.24 19.68
C LEU A 489 6.01 5.29 18.80
N MET A 490 7.34 5.32 18.74
CA MET A 490 8.07 6.25 17.89
C MET A 490 9.19 5.56 17.12
N PRO A 491 9.46 5.96 15.87
CA PRO A 491 10.58 5.43 15.12
C PRO A 491 11.90 5.92 15.70
N ALA A 492 12.88 5.03 15.73
CA ALA A 492 14.23 5.28 16.21
C ALA A 492 15.23 4.55 15.31
N ARG A 493 16.50 4.67 15.62
CA ARG A 493 17.56 3.92 14.94
C ARG A 493 18.59 3.41 15.93
N VAL A 494 19.33 2.38 15.55
CA VAL A 494 20.37 1.81 16.37
C VAL A 494 21.61 1.46 15.54
N PHE A 495 22.77 1.74 16.11
CA PHE A 495 24.06 1.27 15.63
C PHE A 495 24.57 0.20 16.57
N PRO A 496 24.53 -1.08 16.19
CA PRO A 496 24.97 -2.19 17.05
C PRO A 496 26.41 -2.05 17.53
N GLU A 497 27.27 -1.64 16.62
CA GLU A 497 28.66 -1.34 16.92
C GLU A 497 28.95 0.12 16.61
N TYR A 498 28.97 0.94 17.64
CA TYR A 498 29.42 2.33 17.58
C TYR A 498 30.85 2.48 17.04
N LEU A 499 31.48 1.39 16.66
CA LEU A 499 32.88 1.26 16.36
C LEU A 499 33.18 1.11 14.88
N ASN A 500 32.19 1.05 14.01
CA ASN A 500 32.48 0.96 12.59
C ASN A 500 32.94 2.33 12.08
N LYS A 501 34.20 2.62 12.33
CA LYS A 501 34.95 3.82 11.88
C LYS A 501 35.11 3.86 10.35
N GLY A 502 34.22 3.23 9.59
CA GLY A 502 34.21 3.24 8.14
C GLY A 502 33.95 4.64 7.61
N LYS A 503 34.72 5.08 6.63
CA LYS A 503 34.47 6.31 5.88
C LYS A 503 33.42 6.06 4.78
N GLY A 504 32.60 7.05 4.50
CA GLY A 504 31.60 6.98 3.43
C GLY A 504 30.42 6.04 3.72
N ARG A 505 29.93 5.31 2.70
CA ARG A 505 28.74 4.41 2.83
C ARG A 505 28.95 3.25 3.79
N LYS A 506 30.15 2.77 3.96
CA LYS A 506 30.48 1.61 4.83
C LYS A 506 30.04 1.78 6.28
N ARG A 507 29.93 3.01 6.79
CA ARG A 507 29.48 3.30 8.15
C ARG A 507 28.02 2.96 8.46
N TYR A 508 27.19 2.83 7.41
CA TYR A 508 25.76 2.50 7.54
C TYR A 508 25.48 1.00 7.40
N ASN A 509 26.53 0.17 7.23
CA ASN A 509 26.35 -1.27 7.08
C ASN A 509 25.58 -1.88 8.23
N ASP A 510 25.80 -1.38 9.44
CA ASP A 510 25.22 -1.90 10.68
C ASP A 510 24.16 -0.95 11.28
N LEU A 511 23.66 0.02 10.50
CA LEU A 511 22.57 0.87 10.92
C LEU A 511 21.25 0.13 10.72
N TYR A 512 20.39 0.17 11.74
CA TYR A 512 19.03 -0.38 11.68
C TYR A 512 18.01 0.66 12.10
N ALA A 513 16.92 0.77 11.34
CA ALA A 513 15.69 1.35 11.84
C ALA A 513 15.13 0.45 12.96
N MET A 514 14.42 1.03 13.90
CA MET A 514 13.71 0.34 14.97
C MET A 514 12.60 1.21 15.52
N ALA A 515 11.89 0.77 16.54
CA ALA A 515 10.97 1.58 17.30
C ALA A 515 11.33 1.63 18.79
N LEU A 516 10.92 2.70 19.43
CA LEU A 516 10.84 2.82 20.88
C LEU A 516 9.37 2.85 21.28
N TYR A 517 9.00 2.09 22.32
CA TYR A 517 7.64 2.06 22.81
C TYR A 517 7.56 2.28 24.32
N SER A 518 6.49 2.97 24.75
CA SER A 518 6.23 3.28 26.16
C SER A 518 4.80 2.92 26.54
N ASP A 519 4.65 2.16 27.63
CA ASP A 519 3.35 1.81 28.21
C ASP A 519 3.03 2.65 29.47
N ASP A 520 3.90 3.60 29.83
CA ASP A 520 3.82 4.45 31.04
C ASP A 520 3.84 5.97 30.77
N ARG A 521 3.32 6.35 29.57
CA ARG A 521 3.21 7.74 29.13
C ARG A 521 4.55 8.46 28.96
N GLY A 522 5.55 7.73 28.44
CA GLY A 522 6.84 8.29 28.09
C GLY A 522 7.81 8.48 29.26
N ARG A 523 7.58 7.81 30.41
CA ARG A 523 8.57 7.78 31.50
C ARG A 523 9.66 6.77 31.21
N THR A 524 9.26 5.61 30.69
CA THR A 524 10.19 4.55 30.27
C THR A 524 9.89 4.13 28.84
N TRP A 525 10.94 3.98 28.05
CA TRP A 525 10.89 3.53 26.65
C TRP A 525 11.66 2.23 26.51
N ASN A 526 11.02 1.24 25.94
CA ASN A 526 11.61 -0.05 25.60
C ASN A 526 11.96 -0.08 24.11
N SER A 527 13.00 -0.80 23.78
CA SER A 527 13.48 -0.99 22.41
C SER A 527 12.76 -2.15 21.73
N SER A 528 12.30 -1.97 20.51
CA SER A 528 11.85 -3.06 19.65
C SER A 528 13.03 -3.93 19.19
N ALA A 529 12.73 -5.03 18.54
CA ALA A 529 13.70 -5.68 17.64
C ALA A 529 14.16 -4.69 16.55
N PRO A 530 15.38 -4.81 16.03
CA PRO A 530 15.81 -4.02 14.88
C PRO A 530 15.02 -4.40 13.64
N PHE A 531 14.92 -3.47 12.68
CA PHE A 531 14.34 -3.72 11.37
C PHE A 531 15.03 -4.94 10.71
N PRO A 532 14.31 -5.82 9.98
CA PRO A 532 14.86 -7.11 9.54
C PRO A 532 16.04 -7.06 8.56
N ILE A 533 16.42 -5.89 8.09
CA ILE A 533 17.58 -5.69 7.20
C ILE A 533 18.42 -4.50 7.63
N ALA A 534 19.73 -4.67 7.60
CA ALA A 534 20.71 -3.60 7.86
C ALA A 534 20.75 -2.55 6.75
N GLY A 535 21.32 -1.39 7.03
CA GLY A 535 21.41 -0.25 6.14
C GLY A 535 20.12 0.58 6.10
N THR A 536 19.21 0.36 7.03
CA THR A 536 17.97 1.13 7.26
C THR A 536 18.18 2.18 8.34
N GLY A 537 17.31 3.18 8.47
CA GLY A 537 17.53 4.24 9.48
C GLY A 537 16.40 5.22 9.63
N GLU A 538 16.43 6.32 8.91
CA GLU A 538 15.39 7.36 9.01
C GLU A 538 14.05 6.81 8.52
N SER A 539 13.07 6.71 9.42
CA SER A 539 11.85 5.97 9.18
C SER A 539 10.61 6.66 9.73
N GLY A 540 9.46 6.22 9.26
CA GLY A 540 8.15 6.54 9.77
C GLY A 540 7.36 5.26 10.05
N LEU A 541 6.42 5.34 10.98
CA LEU A 541 5.52 4.23 11.29
C LEU A 541 4.10 4.75 11.55
N VAL A 542 3.13 3.93 11.18
CA VAL A 542 1.70 4.21 11.41
C VAL A 542 0.99 2.93 11.83
N GLU A 543 -0.06 3.08 12.63
CA GLU A 543 -0.95 1.99 12.97
C GLU A 543 -2.10 1.94 11.95
N LEU A 544 -2.33 0.79 11.33
CA LEU A 544 -3.46 0.53 10.44
C LEU A 544 -4.73 0.22 11.24
N THR A 545 -5.89 0.27 10.59
CA THR A 545 -7.20 -0.05 11.21
C THR A 545 -7.26 -1.46 11.81
N SER A 546 -6.47 -2.38 11.26
CA SER A 546 -6.30 -3.74 11.78
C SER A 546 -5.52 -3.83 13.10
N GLY A 547 -4.92 -2.72 13.58
CA GLY A 547 -3.97 -2.70 14.69
C GLY A 547 -2.54 -3.08 14.30
N ARG A 548 -2.29 -3.40 13.02
CA ARG A 548 -0.96 -3.67 12.48
C ARG A 548 -0.16 -2.37 12.37
N ILE A 549 1.11 -2.42 12.71
CA ILE A 549 2.03 -1.31 12.46
C ILE A 549 2.68 -1.51 11.10
N TYR A 550 2.59 -0.49 10.25
CA TYR A 550 3.31 -0.36 8.99
C TYR A 550 4.55 0.51 9.24
N HIS A 551 5.73 -0.03 9.03
CA HIS A 551 7.02 0.64 9.23
C HIS A 551 7.72 0.83 7.89
N ASN A 552 7.95 2.08 7.50
CA ASN A 552 8.58 2.47 6.24
C ASN A 552 9.94 3.11 6.53
N SER A 553 11.01 2.54 6.02
CA SER A 553 12.38 3.00 6.28
C SER A 553 13.13 3.41 5.03
N ARG A 554 13.93 4.47 5.17
CA ARG A 554 14.99 4.82 4.23
C ARG A 554 16.04 3.71 4.17
N THR A 555 16.63 3.48 2.99
CA THR A 555 17.83 2.67 2.84
C THR A 555 19.06 3.56 2.61
N HIS A 556 20.12 3.34 3.40
CA HIS A 556 21.36 4.10 3.29
C HIS A 556 22.41 3.39 2.45
N MET A 557 22.22 2.11 2.16
CA MET A 557 23.25 1.26 1.56
C MET A 557 22.99 0.85 0.13
N ARG A 558 21.75 0.98 -0.32
CA ARG A 558 21.31 0.45 -1.61
C ARG A 558 20.49 1.48 -2.35
N PRO A 559 20.76 1.72 -3.65
CA PRO A 559 19.82 2.45 -4.47
C PRO A 559 18.54 1.62 -4.61
N GLY A 560 17.39 2.27 -4.73
CA GLY A 560 16.13 1.60 -4.92
C GLY A 560 14.98 2.32 -4.23
N ASN A 561 14.02 1.55 -3.80
CA ASN A 561 12.81 2.04 -3.17
C ASN A 561 12.85 1.85 -1.64
N ARG A 562 11.83 2.35 -0.97
CA ARG A 562 11.67 2.26 0.48
C ARG A 562 11.60 0.81 0.95
N ARG A 563 12.07 0.56 2.18
CA ARG A 563 11.94 -0.74 2.85
C ARG A 563 10.76 -0.72 3.79
N ILE A 564 9.94 -1.75 3.70
CA ILE A 564 8.72 -1.91 4.48
C ILE A 564 8.85 -3.12 5.39
N ALA A 565 8.33 -3.02 6.60
CA ALA A 565 8.12 -4.15 7.50
C ALA A 565 6.86 -3.93 8.33
N PHE A 566 6.33 -5.00 8.92
CA PHE A 566 5.10 -4.97 9.69
C PHE A 566 5.32 -5.50 11.12
N SER A 567 4.43 -5.08 12.03
CA SER A 567 4.34 -5.61 13.38
C SER A 567 2.88 -5.84 13.76
N ASP A 568 2.59 -6.99 14.37
CA ASP A 568 1.25 -7.32 14.92
C ASP A 568 1.27 -7.34 16.47
N ASP A 569 2.39 -6.98 17.08
CA ASP A 569 2.60 -6.89 18.53
C ASP A 569 2.79 -5.45 19.02
N ALA A 570 2.21 -4.48 18.31
CA ALA A 570 2.29 -3.06 18.60
C ALA A 570 3.74 -2.53 18.67
N GLY A 571 4.56 -2.95 17.72
CA GLY A 571 5.88 -2.41 17.46
C GLY A 571 7.02 -3.07 18.23
N GLU A 572 6.83 -4.25 18.83
CA GLU A 572 7.90 -4.97 19.54
C GLU A 572 8.80 -5.78 18.59
N THR A 573 8.21 -6.43 17.59
CA THR A 573 8.95 -7.22 16.59
C THR A 573 8.48 -6.90 15.16
N TRP A 574 9.34 -7.21 14.16
CA TRP A 574 9.10 -6.89 12.75
C TRP A 574 9.18 -8.11 11.86
N TYR A 575 8.31 -8.17 10.85
CA TYR A 575 8.28 -9.26 9.85
C TYR A 575 7.84 -8.75 8.48
N GLY A 576 7.91 -9.63 7.47
CA GLY A 576 7.43 -9.33 6.12
C GLY A 576 8.24 -8.26 5.38
N GLU A 577 9.51 -8.10 5.75
CA GLU A 577 10.39 -7.11 5.14
C GLU A 577 10.46 -7.28 3.62
N HIS A 578 10.25 -6.20 2.90
CA HIS A 578 10.36 -6.14 1.43
C HIS A 578 10.69 -4.73 0.97
N GLU A 579 11.09 -4.62 -0.29
CA GLU A 579 11.22 -3.35 -0.98
C GLU A 579 9.86 -2.94 -1.57
N ASP A 580 9.42 -1.70 -1.30
CA ASP A 580 8.24 -1.14 -1.93
C ASP A 580 8.47 -0.97 -3.44
N ASP A 581 7.45 -1.21 -4.26
CA ASP A 581 7.64 -1.16 -5.70
C ASP A 581 7.40 0.23 -6.31
N GLU A 582 6.76 1.14 -5.58
CA GLU A 582 6.35 2.46 -6.06
C GLU A 582 7.04 3.62 -5.33
N LEU A 583 7.32 3.45 -4.03
CA LEU A 583 7.90 4.50 -3.20
C LEU A 583 9.42 4.60 -3.39
N PHE A 584 9.83 5.56 -4.16
CA PHE A 584 11.23 5.84 -4.41
C PHE A 584 11.93 6.41 -3.15
N ASP A 585 13.11 5.91 -2.82
CA ASP A 585 13.85 6.31 -1.62
C ASP A 585 14.75 7.55 -1.80
N GLY A 586 14.73 8.16 -2.96
CA GLY A 586 15.57 9.30 -3.32
C GLY A 586 16.81 8.91 -4.13
N PRO A 587 17.57 9.89 -4.61
CA PRO A 587 18.68 9.65 -5.51
C PRO A 587 19.73 8.71 -4.91
N PRO A 588 20.25 7.74 -5.69
CA PRO A 588 21.19 6.73 -5.18
C PRO A 588 22.51 7.31 -4.71
N ASP A 589 22.97 8.39 -5.34
CA ASP A 589 24.27 9.01 -5.03
C ASP A 589 24.30 9.77 -3.71
N VAL A 590 23.12 10.08 -3.14
CA VAL A 590 22.99 10.78 -1.86
C VAL A 590 22.41 9.91 -0.76
N TYR A 591 22.53 8.59 -0.89
CA TYR A 591 22.06 7.61 0.12
C TYR A 591 20.56 7.68 0.42
N GLY A 592 19.73 7.86 -0.60
CA GLY A 592 18.31 8.04 -0.44
C GLY A 592 17.95 9.39 0.22
N CYS A 593 16.71 9.50 0.70
CA CYS A 593 16.22 10.69 1.40
C CYS A 593 15.30 10.31 2.56
N LYS A 594 15.30 11.11 3.63
CA LYS A 594 14.26 11.02 4.64
C LYS A 594 12.93 11.44 4.00
N ALA A 595 11.94 10.60 4.16
CA ALA A 595 10.58 10.80 3.69
C ALA A 595 9.62 10.86 4.86
N ALA A 596 8.48 11.47 4.69
CA ALA A 596 7.41 11.48 5.68
C ALA A 596 6.36 10.41 5.35
N LEU A 597 5.87 9.73 6.38
CA LEU A 597 4.75 8.81 6.34
C LEU A 597 3.67 9.29 7.32
N LEU A 598 2.43 9.30 6.87
CA LEU A 598 1.29 9.76 7.66
C LEU A 598 0.08 8.88 7.37
N ARG A 599 -0.67 8.47 8.40
CA ARG A 599 -2.03 7.94 8.26
C ARG A 599 -3.03 9.04 8.59
N LEU A 600 -3.99 9.26 7.70
CA LEU A 600 -5.04 10.26 7.93
C LEU A 600 -6.05 9.77 8.98
N PRO A 601 -6.64 10.68 9.79
CA PRO A 601 -7.52 10.34 10.90
C PRO A 601 -8.95 9.98 10.46
N TYR A 602 -9.09 9.17 9.40
CA TYR A 602 -10.37 8.60 9.01
C TYR A 602 -10.61 7.32 9.79
N GLU A 603 -11.78 7.21 10.41
CA GLU A 603 -12.20 5.98 11.07
C GLU A 603 -12.41 4.87 10.02
N ASN A 604 -11.94 3.67 10.35
CA ASN A 604 -12.11 2.47 9.52
C ASN A 604 -11.54 2.55 8.09
N LYS A 605 -10.59 3.47 7.83
CA LYS A 605 -9.91 3.59 6.53
C LYS A 605 -8.42 3.78 6.70
N ASP A 606 -7.65 3.00 5.95
CA ASP A 606 -6.20 3.09 5.91
C ASP A 606 -5.73 3.95 4.73
N ILE A 607 -5.99 5.28 4.86
CA ILE A 607 -5.48 6.25 3.91
C ILE A 607 -4.11 6.72 4.39
N LEU A 608 -3.07 6.34 3.66
CA LEU A 608 -1.70 6.73 3.95
C LEU A 608 -1.23 7.79 2.97
N LEU A 609 -0.47 8.75 3.47
CA LEU A 609 0.29 9.70 2.67
C LEU A 609 1.78 9.46 2.88
N PHE A 610 2.52 9.52 1.79
CA PHE A 610 3.98 9.46 1.78
C PHE A 610 4.51 10.67 1.04
N SER A 611 5.55 11.34 1.56
CA SER A 611 6.18 12.49 0.88
C SER A 611 7.69 12.34 0.81
N SER A 612 8.23 12.60 -0.36
CA SER A 612 9.66 12.52 -0.66
C SER A 612 10.00 13.38 -1.90
N PRO A 613 11.27 13.69 -2.17
CA PRO A 613 11.69 14.15 -3.49
C PRO A 613 11.25 13.17 -4.58
N GLY A 614 10.60 13.67 -5.62
CA GLY A 614 10.12 12.88 -6.76
C GLY A 614 11.13 12.68 -7.87
N ASN A 615 12.17 13.51 -7.89
CA ASN A 615 13.25 13.42 -8.88
C ASN A 615 14.21 12.27 -8.54
N ARG A 616 14.53 11.44 -9.53
CA ARG A 616 15.38 10.27 -9.36
C ARG A 616 16.88 10.57 -9.35
N GLU A 617 17.27 11.75 -9.77
CA GLU A 617 18.68 12.15 -9.90
C GLU A 617 19.10 13.14 -8.81
N THR A 618 18.17 13.94 -8.32
CA THR A 618 18.43 14.99 -7.34
C THR A 618 17.36 15.02 -6.26
N ARG A 619 17.65 15.65 -5.11
CA ARG A 619 16.66 15.89 -4.05
C ARG A 619 15.80 17.12 -4.38
N THR A 620 15.07 17.06 -5.49
CA THR A 620 14.16 18.11 -5.97
C THR A 620 12.75 17.58 -6.16
N ASP A 621 11.81 18.47 -6.38
CA ASP A 621 10.44 18.18 -6.79
C ASP A 621 9.71 17.34 -5.73
N ILE A 622 9.32 18.00 -4.62
CA ILE A 622 8.64 17.32 -3.53
C ILE A 622 7.26 16.88 -3.97
N ASN A 623 7.04 15.58 -3.91
CA ASN A 623 5.79 14.94 -4.22
C ASN A 623 5.11 14.36 -2.98
N VAL A 624 3.80 14.19 -3.07
CA VAL A 624 3.00 13.38 -2.14
C VAL A 624 2.36 12.24 -2.90
N TRP A 625 2.54 11.03 -2.40
CA TRP A 625 1.85 9.83 -2.80
C TRP A 625 0.71 9.56 -1.82
N ALA A 626 -0.41 9.01 -2.31
CA ALA A 626 -1.49 8.55 -1.45
C ALA A 626 -1.84 7.10 -1.75
N SER A 627 -1.98 6.32 -0.67
CA SER A 627 -2.47 4.96 -0.65
C SER A 627 -3.85 4.92 0.01
N PHE A 628 -4.73 4.03 -0.47
CA PHE A 628 -6.08 3.82 0.07
C PHE A 628 -6.28 2.38 0.55
N ASP A 629 -5.21 1.61 0.59
CA ASP A 629 -5.18 0.18 0.88
C ASP A 629 -4.07 -0.18 1.91
N GLY A 630 -3.78 0.74 2.83
CA GLY A 630 -2.80 0.52 3.89
C GLY A 630 -1.35 0.44 3.43
N GLY A 631 -1.02 1.11 2.33
CA GLY A 631 0.36 1.22 1.82
C GLY A 631 0.77 0.11 0.85
N GLN A 632 -0.18 -0.62 0.27
CA GLN A 632 0.13 -1.67 -0.70
C GLN A 632 0.25 -1.14 -2.13
N THR A 633 -0.57 -0.14 -2.48
CA THR A 633 -0.45 0.61 -3.74
C THR A 633 -0.52 2.10 -3.48
N TRP A 634 0.13 2.88 -4.35
CA TRP A 634 0.20 4.34 -4.23
C TRP A 634 -0.32 5.02 -5.51
N PRO A 635 -1.64 4.90 -5.79
CA PRO A 635 -2.24 5.32 -7.06
C PRO A 635 -2.25 6.82 -7.31
N VAL A 636 -2.00 7.62 -6.29
CA VAL A 636 -1.88 9.07 -6.40
C VAL A 636 -0.42 9.43 -6.19
N ASN A 637 0.11 10.22 -7.12
CA ASN A 637 1.41 10.87 -7.02
C ASN A 637 1.24 12.30 -7.54
N LYS A 638 1.36 13.29 -6.66
CA LYS A 638 1.15 14.69 -7.00
C LYS A 638 2.32 15.57 -6.57
N LEU A 639 2.80 16.37 -7.51
CA LEU A 639 3.81 17.38 -7.23
C LEU A 639 3.23 18.47 -6.33
N ILE A 640 3.91 18.75 -5.22
CA ILE A 640 3.59 19.81 -4.27
C ILE A 640 4.34 21.08 -4.63
N LYS A 641 5.66 20.94 -4.83
CA LYS A 641 6.53 22.08 -5.18
C LYS A 641 7.71 21.60 -6.00
N SER A 642 7.95 22.25 -7.14
CA SER A 642 9.14 22.02 -7.96
C SER A 642 10.37 22.72 -7.38
N GLY A 643 11.54 22.26 -7.82
CA GLY A 643 12.83 22.80 -7.41
C GLY A 643 13.40 22.17 -6.13
N PRO A 644 14.34 22.84 -5.45
CA PRO A 644 15.04 22.25 -4.31
C PRO A 644 14.13 21.75 -3.22
N GLY A 645 14.34 20.49 -2.82
CA GLY A 645 13.67 19.84 -1.73
C GLY A 645 14.67 19.38 -0.68
N ASN A 646 14.41 18.34 -0.01
CA ASN A 646 15.24 17.55 0.89
C ASN A 646 14.34 16.68 1.78
N TYR A 647 14.62 16.59 3.06
CA TYR A 647 13.82 15.89 4.05
C TYR A 647 12.39 16.47 4.16
N THR A 648 11.43 15.60 4.37
CA THR A 648 10.03 15.98 4.54
C THR A 648 9.47 15.49 5.87
N TRP A 649 8.54 16.24 6.47
CA TRP A 649 7.77 15.87 7.65
C TRP A 649 6.31 16.21 7.40
N MET A 650 5.38 15.37 7.83
CA MET A 650 3.95 15.61 7.70
C MET A 650 3.21 15.41 9.01
N ALA A 651 2.14 16.15 9.17
CA ALA A 651 1.15 15.93 10.23
C ALA A 651 -0.27 16.15 9.69
N ALA A 652 -1.23 15.38 10.20
CA ALA A 652 -2.65 15.55 9.90
C ALA A 652 -3.31 16.44 10.95
N GLY A 653 -4.28 17.22 10.53
CA GLY A 653 -5.18 17.95 11.41
C GLY A 653 -6.03 17.02 12.27
N ARG A 654 -6.63 17.55 13.32
CA ARG A 654 -7.47 16.83 14.28
C ARG A 654 -8.94 17.07 13.99
N ASN A 655 -9.74 15.99 13.95
CA ASN A 655 -11.18 16.07 13.77
C ASN A 655 -11.83 16.92 14.88
N GLY A 656 -12.83 17.73 14.53
CA GLY A 656 -13.53 18.61 15.45
C GLY A 656 -12.75 19.86 15.87
N THR A 657 -11.63 20.18 15.21
CA THR A 657 -10.78 21.35 15.54
C THR A 657 -10.57 22.25 14.32
N SER A 658 -9.92 23.41 14.53
CA SER A 658 -9.56 24.34 13.45
C SER A 658 -8.62 23.74 12.39
N SER A 659 -7.97 22.62 12.68
CA SER A 659 -7.06 21.92 11.78
C SER A 659 -7.71 20.76 11.00
N GLU A 660 -9.00 20.49 11.22
CA GLU A 660 -9.70 19.37 10.61
C GLU A 660 -9.54 19.30 9.08
N GLY A 661 -9.29 18.10 8.58
CA GLY A 661 -9.16 17.84 7.15
C GLY A 661 -7.88 18.35 6.48
N MET A 662 -7.01 19.07 7.22
CA MET A 662 -5.77 19.61 6.67
C MET A 662 -4.59 18.67 6.87
N VAL A 663 -3.68 18.70 5.92
CA VAL A 663 -2.36 18.09 5.96
C VAL A 663 -1.31 19.20 5.91
N TYR A 664 -0.34 19.12 6.81
CA TYR A 664 0.79 20.03 6.92
C TYR A 664 2.05 19.30 6.50
N LEU A 665 2.71 19.78 5.47
CA LEU A 665 3.97 19.23 4.93
C LEU A 665 5.07 20.26 5.08
N LEU A 666 6.11 19.93 5.84
CA LEU A 666 7.35 20.68 5.87
C LEU A 666 8.38 19.99 4.96
N ALA A 667 9.16 20.76 4.23
CA ALA A 667 10.29 20.26 3.47
C ALA A 667 11.56 21.07 3.73
N GLY A 668 12.67 20.36 3.78
CA GLY A 668 13.96 20.88 4.25
C GLY A 668 14.66 21.82 3.31
N LYS A 669 14.15 22.96 3.10
CA LYS A 669 14.75 24.28 2.78
C LYS A 669 13.63 25.31 2.88
N ASP A 670 13.08 25.43 4.07
CA ASP A 670 12.38 26.62 4.55
C ASP A 670 11.03 26.92 3.89
N TRP A 671 10.24 25.86 3.57
CA TRP A 671 8.87 26.03 3.13
C TRP A 671 7.90 25.01 3.74
N MET A 672 6.65 25.40 3.80
CA MET A 672 5.54 24.54 4.22
C MET A 672 4.44 24.54 3.18
N ALA A 673 3.81 23.39 2.98
CA ALA A 673 2.52 23.29 2.29
C ALA A 673 1.43 22.91 3.26
N ARG A 674 0.24 23.46 3.08
CA ARG A 674 -1.02 23.07 3.71
C ARG A 674 -2.01 22.72 2.61
N PHE A 675 -2.60 21.54 2.69
CA PHE A 675 -3.55 21.08 1.68
C PHE A 675 -4.56 20.10 2.29
N ASN A 676 -5.63 19.83 1.56
CA ASN A 676 -6.60 18.81 1.91
C ASN A 676 -6.66 17.69 0.85
N MET A 677 -7.35 16.61 1.18
CA MET A 677 -7.49 15.47 0.28
C MET A 677 -8.26 15.83 -1.00
N ALA A 678 -9.24 16.73 -0.93
CA ALA A 678 -9.98 17.19 -2.11
C ALA A 678 -9.04 17.79 -3.16
N TRP A 679 -8.05 18.60 -2.74
CA TRP A 679 -7.03 19.12 -3.64
C TRP A 679 -6.07 18.02 -4.14
N LEU A 680 -5.63 17.12 -3.25
CA LEU A 680 -4.70 16.05 -3.62
C LEU A 680 -5.29 15.15 -4.71
N LEU A 681 -6.60 14.88 -4.65
CA LEU A 681 -7.31 14.01 -5.59
C LEU A 681 -7.83 14.74 -6.84
N LYS A 682 -7.85 16.06 -6.84
CA LYS A 682 -8.25 16.83 -8.03
C LYS A 682 -7.25 16.54 -9.15
N LYS A 683 -7.74 16.06 -10.28
CA LYS A 683 -6.92 15.90 -11.48
C LYS A 683 -6.37 17.28 -11.89
N ALA A 684 -5.09 17.30 -12.30
CA ALA A 684 -4.46 18.50 -12.83
C ALA A 684 -5.14 18.96 -14.13
#